data_b710d5e0437d49c261972dbac2497561
#
_entry.id   b710d5e0437d49c261972dbac2497561
#
_cell.length_a   1.000
_cell.length_b   1.000
_cell.length_c   1.000
_cell.angle_alpha   90.00
_cell.angle_beta   90.00
_cell.angle_gamma   90.00
#
_symmetry.space_group_name_H-M   'P 1'
#
loop_
_entity.id
_entity.type
_entity.pdbx_description
1 polymer ?
#
loop_
_entity_poly.entity_id
_entity_poly.type
_entity_poly.pdbx_seq_one_letter_code
_entity_poly.pdbx_strand_id
1 'polypeptide(L)'
;MNIPIRVFPRAAFFVFLLGFSLLPLRAQNAQYPDLPSETPAELKPATETWNYTRREVMIPMRDGVKLHTVILVPKGAKNAPILLTRTPYDATALTSYAHSSHLGPIINGYDNAVDVILDGGYIRVVQDIRGKYDSEGDYVMTRPLHGPLNPTPVDHSTDTYDSIDWLVKNIPETNGKVGILGISYDGFLPLMALVNPHPALKVSVPMNPMVDGWMGDDWFHNGAFREQNMPYIYEQEGTRKNDAKWWRSHFDDYDEFLAAGSAGELGRSHGLEQMGFWRKILAHPTYDSFWREQAMDKILAAQPLKVPVMLVDSLWDQEDIYGATAVYKAIKPKDTNNDKVFLVMGPWHHGQEIHEASNLGAIKFDSDTALYFRCNILGPFLAHYLKDDSPKADVAPVSAFETGTNRWERLPSWPSGCDSGCQIKPTPMYFNAGLKLSTAAPRTGDAAYDEYVSDPAKPVTYRPRPIVPVYSPGSTWSQWLVDDQREISGRPDVISYATNLLTAPVKISGQPVVNLIASTSGTDSDWVVKVIDVYPDEVAVDTPMGGYQLMVSADIFRGRYRESLDNPKAITPDKPLLYKWALPTANHVFRPGHRIMVQVQSSWFPLYDRNPQTFVPSIFWAKPGDYRKATQRLYHAPSQASFVELPVVEGQ
;
A
#
# COMPACT_ATOMS: atom_id res chain seq x y z
N MET A 1 49.39 -4.60 -64.64
CA MET A 1 49.35 -3.24 -65.14
C MET A 1 50.01 -2.35 -64.10
N ASN A 2 51.26 -1.98 -64.34
CA ASN A 2 52.13 -1.19 -63.48
C ASN A 2 51.82 0.29 -63.62
N ILE A 3 51.68 1.01 -62.47
CA ILE A 3 51.78 2.47 -62.49
C ILE A 3 52.72 2.88 -61.34
N PRO A 4 53.73 3.77 -61.67
CA PRO A 4 54.91 3.94 -60.84
C PRO A 4 54.72 5.01 -59.73
N ILE A 5 55.47 4.81 -58.64
CA ILE A 5 55.73 5.72 -57.57
C ILE A 5 56.57 6.92 -58.04
N ARG A 6 56.09 8.14 -57.80
CA ARG A 6 56.89 9.36 -57.84
C ARG A 6 57.21 9.87 -56.48
N VAL A 7 58.47 9.91 -56.15
CA VAL A 7 59.10 10.55 -55.02
C VAL A 7 59.21 12.06 -55.25
N PHE A 8 58.79 12.93 -54.34
CA PHE A 8 59.15 14.36 -54.35
C PHE A 8 59.74 14.76 -52.97
N PRO A 9 60.64 15.76 -52.97
CA PRO A 9 61.62 15.95 -51.89
C PRO A 9 61.05 16.77 -50.71
N ARG A 10 61.74 16.63 -49.57
CA ARG A 10 61.53 17.36 -48.32
C ARG A 10 61.72 18.86 -48.51
N ALA A 11 60.69 19.66 -48.25
CA ALA A 11 60.81 21.09 -47.96
C ALA A 11 60.54 21.33 -46.43
N ALA A 12 61.52 21.98 -45.83
CA ALA A 12 61.41 22.38 -44.39
C ALA A 12 60.41 23.52 -44.30
N PHE A 13 59.41 23.35 -43.40
CA PHE A 13 58.47 24.41 -43.05
C PHE A 13 58.82 24.95 -41.67
N PHE A 14 59.16 26.24 -41.62
CA PHE A 14 59.24 27.03 -40.38
C PHE A 14 57.85 27.19 -39.79
N VAL A 15 57.67 26.74 -38.53
CA VAL A 15 56.46 26.96 -37.79
C VAL A 15 56.48 28.36 -37.19
N PHE A 16 55.64 29.24 -37.72
CA PHE A 16 55.29 30.51 -37.08
C PHE A 16 54.13 30.21 -36.09
N LEU A 17 54.44 30.28 -34.80
CA LEU A 17 53.44 30.26 -33.73
C LEU A 17 52.69 31.61 -33.71
N LEU A 18 51.56 31.69 -34.40
CA LEU A 18 50.57 32.75 -34.19
C LEU A 18 49.69 32.35 -32.98
N GLY A 19 49.89 33.02 -31.87
CA GLY A 19 49.03 32.94 -30.72
C GLY A 19 47.64 33.46 -31.06
N PHE A 20 46.67 32.51 -31.25
CA PHE A 20 45.25 32.87 -31.29
C PHE A 20 44.77 32.98 -29.84
N SER A 21 44.60 34.21 -29.36
CA SER A 21 43.83 34.52 -28.17
C SER A 21 42.37 34.13 -28.42
N LEU A 22 41.91 33.00 -27.87
CA LEU A 22 40.51 32.67 -27.81
C LEU A 22 39.81 33.65 -26.84
N LEU A 23 39.34 34.76 -27.36
CA LEU A 23 38.31 35.53 -26.69
C LEU A 23 37.02 34.71 -26.69
N PRO A 24 36.34 34.55 -25.54
CA PRO A 24 35.05 33.91 -25.56
C PRO A 24 34.09 34.78 -26.40
N LEU A 25 33.63 34.25 -27.51
CA LEU A 25 32.49 34.79 -28.21
C LEU A 25 31.30 34.68 -27.25
N ARG A 26 31.03 35.76 -26.51
CA ARG A 26 29.70 35.93 -25.94
C ARG A 26 28.74 36.03 -27.13
N ALA A 27 27.89 35.04 -27.28
CA ALA A 27 26.74 35.18 -28.15
C ALA A 27 25.98 36.44 -27.66
N GLN A 28 26.11 37.52 -28.40
CA GLN A 28 25.20 38.66 -28.24
C GLN A 28 23.84 38.13 -28.68
N ASN A 29 22.92 38.02 -27.72
CA ASN A 29 21.53 37.85 -28.09
C ASN A 29 21.16 38.97 -29.04
N ALA A 30 20.76 38.59 -30.25
CA ALA A 30 20.32 39.57 -31.25
C ALA A 30 19.12 40.32 -30.63
N GLN A 31 19.33 41.59 -30.30
CA GLN A 31 18.26 42.44 -29.76
C GLN A 31 17.54 43.04 -30.97
N TYR A 32 16.28 42.67 -31.15
CA TYR A 32 15.39 43.24 -32.14
C TYR A 32 14.61 44.39 -31.47
N PRO A 33 15.05 45.66 -31.59
CA PRO A 33 14.48 46.76 -30.83
C PRO A 33 13.01 47.09 -31.18
N ASP A 34 12.57 46.67 -32.38
CA ASP A 34 11.21 46.93 -32.85
C ASP A 34 10.22 45.79 -32.52
N LEU A 35 10.69 44.66 -31.94
CA LEU A 35 9.86 43.50 -31.54
C LEU A 35 10.20 43.09 -30.10
N PRO A 36 9.75 43.84 -29.13
CA PRO A 36 9.93 43.47 -27.71
C PRO A 36 9.19 42.14 -27.39
N SER A 37 9.67 41.40 -26.40
CA SER A 37 8.98 40.20 -25.95
C SER A 37 7.54 40.53 -25.55
N GLU A 38 6.57 39.80 -26.07
CA GLU A 38 5.17 39.84 -25.67
C GLU A 38 4.89 39.02 -24.39
N THR A 39 5.87 38.21 -23.98
CA THR A 39 5.82 37.39 -22.76
C THR A 39 6.22 38.25 -21.56
N PRO A 40 5.37 38.42 -20.55
CA PRO A 40 5.74 39.15 -19.34
C PRO A 40 6.85 38.40 -18.59
N ALA A 41 7.72 39.12 -17.89
CA ALA A 41 8.75 38.51 -17.05
C ALA A 41 8.12 37.64 -15.94
N GLU A 42 6.97 38.00 -15.46
CA GLU A 42 6.17 37.25 -14.49
C GLU A 42 4.68 37.48 -14.78
N LEU A 43 3.94 36.41 -15.04
CA LEU A 43 2.48 36.50 -15.16
C LEU A 43 1.82 36.49 -13.77
N LYS A 44 1.10 37.53 -13.42
CA LYS A 44 0.31 37.63 -12.19
C LYS A 44 -1.17 37.51 -12.53
N PRO A 45 -1.81 36.37 -12.20
CA PRO A 45 -3.23 36.20 -12.44
C PRO A 45 -4.05 37.16 -11.54
N ALA A 46 -5.20 37.61 -12.02
CA ALA A 46 -6.17 38.35 -11.21
C ALA A 46 -6.90 37.37 -10.28
N THR A 47 -6.74 37.54 -8.96
CA THR A 47 -7.26 36.61 -7.94
C THR A 47 -8.42 37.17 -7.12
N GLU A 48 -8.99 38.31 -7.51
CA GLU A 48 -10.07 38.96 -6.77
C GLU A 48 -11.34 38.12 -6.68
N THR A 49 -11.62 37.35 -7.74
CA THR A 49 -12.82 36.49 -7.83
C THR A 49 -12.62 35.11 -7.21
N TRP A 50 -11.40 34.77 -6.81
CA TRP A 50 -11.12 33.46 -6.21
C TRP A 50 -11.74 33.39 -4.81
N ASN A 51 -12.26 32.20 -4.43
CA ASN A 51 -12.82 31.98 -3.10
C ASN A 51 -11.78 31.53 -2.06
N TYR A 52 -10.50 31.48 -2.44
CA TYR A 52 -9.36 31.14 -1.58
C TYR A 52 -8.17 32.06 -1.86
N THR A 53 -7.23 32.06 -0.92
CA THR A 53 -5.90 32.63 -1.09
C THR A 53 -4.88 31.51 -1.07
N ARG A 54 -4.01 31.44 -2.10
CA ARG A 54 -2.88 30.51 -2.17
C ARG A 54 -1.62 31.22 -1.69
N ARG A 55 -0.89 30.56 -0.79
CA ARG A 55 0.44 30.98 -0.33
C ARG A 55 1.40 29.82 -0.52
N GLU A 56 2.56 30.08 -1.06
CA GLU A 56 3.67 29.13 -1.15
C GLU A 56 4.81 29.65 -0.28
N VAL A 57 5.33 28.80 0.60
CA VAL A 57 6.35 29.18 1.58
C VAL A 57 7.38 28.07 1.75
N MET A 58 8.59 28.47 2.10
CA MET A 58 9.67 27.56 2.48
C MET A 58 9.79 27.57 4.00
N ILE A 59 9.24 26.56 4.67
CA ILE A 59 9.25 26.45 6.13
C ILE A 59 10.61 25.94 6.59
N PRO A 60 11.36 26.71 7.43
CA PRO A 60 12.64 26.27 7.94
C PRO A 60 12.49 25.19 9.03
N MET A 61 13.22 24.12 8.90
CA MET A 61 13.36 23.07 9.90
C MET A 61 14.51 23.40 10.87
N ARG A 62 14.58 22.69 12.00
CA ARG A 62 15.58 22.91 13.07
C ARG A 62 17.04 22.79 12.63
N ASP A 63 17.31 22.08 11.53
CA ASP A 63 18.63 21.92 10.92
C ASP A 63 18.93 22.96 9.81
N GLY A 64 18.00 23.89 9.56
CA GLY A 64 18.12 24.94 8.56
C GLY A 64 17.63 24.55 7.16
N VAL A 65 17.34 23.27 6.89
CA VAL A 65 16.70 22.83 5.65
C VAL A 65 15.28 23.40 5.56
N LYS A 66 14.85 23.81 4.38
CA LYS A 66 13.53 24.42 4.16
C LYS A 66 12.64 23.47 3.37
N LEU A 67 11.40 23.32 3.83
CA LEU A 67 10.41 22.49 3.17
C LEU A 67 9.36 23.33 2.45
N HIS A 68 9.18 23.04 1.17
CA HIS A 68 8.18 23.67 0.32
C HIS A 68 6.77 23.31 0.81
N THR A 69 5.93 24.33 1.00
CA THR A 69 4.61 24.18 1.60
C THR A 69 3.62 25.06 0.88
N VAL A 70 2.51 24.48 0.45
CA VAL A 70 1.37 25.17 -0.13
C VAL A 70 0.28 25.32 0.93
N ILE A 71 -0.21 26.55 1.10
CA ILE A 71 -1.24 26.90 2.07
C ILE A 71 -2.42 27.51 1.32
N LEU A 72 -3.58 26.86 1.41
CA LEU A 72 -4.83 27.32 0.81
C LEU A 72 -5.76 27.79 1.92
N VAL A 73 -6.01 29.11 1.95
CA VAL A 73 -6.85 29.75 2.96
C VAL A 73 -8.19 30.13 2.32
N PRO A 74 -9.33 29.60 2.77
CA PRO A 74 -10.65 30.05 2.29
C PRO A 74 -10.81 31.56 2.53
N LYS A 75 -11.30 32.32 1.55
CA LYS A 75 -11.53 33.77 1.73
C LYS A 75 -12.55 34.02 2.83
N GLY A 76 -12.22 34.91 3.74
CA GLY A 76 -13.03 35.23 4.90
C GLY A 76 -12.82 34.30 6.10
N ALA A 77 -11.92 33.33 6.01
CA ALA A 77 -11.58 32.46 7.13
C ALA A 77 -11.07 33.26 8.33
N LYS A 78 -11.59 32.95 9.51
CA LYS A 78 -11.18 33.49 10.81
C LYS A 78 -11.28 32.39 11.83
N ASN A 79 -10.26 32.24 12.68
CA ASN A 79 -10.18 31.16 13.67
C ASN A 79 -10.43 29.79 13.04
N ALA A 80 -9.88 29.55 11.84
CA ALA A 80 -10.05 28.31 11.11
C ALA A 80 -8.99 27.28 11.51
N PRO A 81 -9.35 26.01 11.69
CA PRO A 81 -8.36 24.97 11.96
C PRO A 81 -7.57 24.61 10.70
N ILE A 82 -6.36 24.09 10.91
CA ILE A 82 -5.48 23.62 9.85
C ILE A 82 -5.65 22.13 9.63
N LEU A 83 -5.78 21.68 8.37
CA LEU A 83 -5.59 20.31 7.96
C LEU A 83 -4.30 20.19 7.14
N LEU A 84 -3.34 19.45 7.68
CA LEU A 84 -2.01 19.22 7.12
C LEU A 84 -1.93 17.84 6.46
N THR A 85 -1.35 17.78 5.26
CA THR A 85 -0.78 16.57 4.67
C THR A 85 0.68 16.84 4.33
N ARG A 86 1.56 15.89 4.62
CA ARG A 86 2.94 15.88 4.15
C ARG A 86 3.08 14.77 3.12
N THR A 87 3.86 15.01 2.04
CA THR A 87 3.79 14.14 0.86
C THR A 87 5.12 14.04 0.09
N PRO A 88 5.44 12.87 -0.49
CA PRO A 88 6.43 12.73 -1.56
C PRO A 88 5.83 12.92 -2.97
N TYR A 89 4.57 13.38 -3.13
CA TYR A 89 3.81 13.33 -4.38
C TYR A 89 3.50 14.70 -5.01
N ASP A 90 4.26 15.75 -4.72
CA ASP A 90 4.12 17.10 -5.26
C ASP A 90 2.98 17.93 -4.64
N ALA A 91 3.34 18.69 -3.60
CA ALA A 91 2.39 19.59 -2.93
C ALA A 91 1.76 20.60 -3.89
N THR A 92 2.47 21.03 -4.93
CA THR A 92 1.93 21.95 -5.95
C THR A 92 0.88 21.24 -6.81
N ALA A 93 1.15 20.03 -7.31
CA ALA A 93 0.20 19.26 -8.12
C ALA A 93 -1.06 18.90 -7.32
N LEU A 94 -0.92 18.42 -6.08
CA LEU A 94 -2.04 18.08 -5.19
C LEU A 94 -2.93 19.27 -4.81
N THR A 95 -2.45 20.47 -5.00
CA THR A 95 -3.18 21.73 -4.74
C THR A 95 -3.45 22.56 -6.00
N SER A 96 -3.37 21.94 -7.17
CA SER A 96 -3.60 22.55 -8.48
C SER A 96 -4.25 21.55 -9.45
N TYR A 97 -5.08 20.64 -8.93
CA TYR A 97 -5.66 19.55 -9.71
C TYR A 97 -6.44 20.02 -10.94
N ALA A 98 -7.10 21.16 -10.83
CA ALA A 98 -7.79 21.79 -11.96
C ALA A 98 -7.54 23.31 -11.98
N HIS A 99 -7.63 23.90 -13.16
CA HIS A 99 -7.59 25.38 -13.30
C HIS A 99 -8.93 25.98 -12.87
N SER A 100 -9.02 26.53 -11.65
CA SER A 100 -10.26 27.09 -11.11
C SER A 100 -10.00 28.23 -10.13
N SER A 101 -10.93 29.17 -10.09
CA SER A 101 -11.02 30.17 -9.02
C SER A 101 -11.70 29.65 -7.74
N HIS A 102 -12.13 28.37 -7.74
CA HIS A 102 -12.82 27.73 -6.62
C HIS A 102 -11.93 26.66 -5.99
N LEU A 103 -11.90 26.64 -4.65
CA LEU A 103 -11.04 25.74 -3.88
C LEU A 103 -11.33 24.25 -4.15
N GLY A 104 -12.60 23.86 -4.26
CA GLY A 104 -12.99 22.48 -4.46
C GLY A 104 -12.32 21.82 -5.68
N PRO A 105 -12.44 22.35 -6.89
CA PRO A 105 -11.75 21.80 -8.06
C PRO A 105 -10.22 21.80 -7.95
N ILE A 106 -9.64 22.77 -7.23
CA ILE A 106 -8.18 22.84 -7.03
C ILE A 106 -7.66 21.65 -6.23
N ILE A 107 -8.39 21.23 -5.19
CA ILE A 107 -7.99 20.16 -4.28
C ILE A 107 -8.68 18.82 -4.57
N ASN A 108 -9.31 18.64 -5.73
CA ASN A 108 -9.98 17.39 -6.11
C ASN A 108 -9.00 16.30 -6.56
N GLY A 109 -7.93 16.11 -5.81
CA GLY A 109 -6.88 15.13 -6.07
C GLY A 109 -6.63 14.22 -4.87
N TYR A 110 -5.59 13.42 -4.97
CA TYR A 110 -5.17 12.49 -3.93
C TYR A 110 -5.01 13.17 -2.56
N ASP A 111 -5.27 12.47 -1.46
CA ASP A 111 -5.24 12.95 -0.07
C ASP A 111 -6.22 14.08 0.29
N ASN A 112 -7.05 14.50 -0.62
CA ASN A 112 -7.98 15.59 -0.34
C ASN A 112 -9.42 15.08 -0.23
N ALA A 113 -9.90 14.91 0.99
CA ALA A 113 -11.33 14.73 1.27
C ALA A 113 -12.07 16.07 1.05
N VAL A 114 -12.33 16.41 -0.22
CA VAL A 114 -12.74 17.76 -0.68
C VAL A 114 -13.99 18.27 0.03
N ASP A 115 -15.01 17.44 0.11
CA ASP A 115 -16.27 17.75 0.79
C ASP A 115 -16.05 18.10 2.27
N VAL A 116 -15.27 17.28 2.98
CA VAL A 116 -14.94 17.53 4.40
C VAL A 116 -14.15 18.83 4.58
N ILE A 117 -13.18 19.09 3.69
CA ILE A 117 -12.34 20.29 3.75
C ILE A 117 -13.18 21.54 3.51
N LEU A 118 -14.06 21.52 2.50
CA LEU A 118 -14.91 22.67 2.14
C LEU A 118 -15.98 22.93 3.21
N ASP A 119 -16.75 21.92 3.59
CA ASP A 119 -17.82 22.06 4.59
C ASP A 119 -17.27 22.42 5.97
N GLY A 120 -16.06 21.96 6.24
CA GLY A 120 -15.34 22.28 7.45
C GLY A 120 -14.73 23.67 7.49
N GLY A 121 -14.53 24.33 6.34
CA GLY A 121 -13.85 25.62 6.24
C GLY A 121 -12.39 25.58 6.70
N TYR A 122 -11.73 24.44 6.53
CA TYR A 122 -10.34 24.23 6.95
C TYR A 122 -9.34 25.01 6.10
N ILE A 123 -8.28 25.50 6.73
CA ILE A 123 -7.07 25.91 6.03
C ILE A 123 -6.36 24.64 5.58
N ARG A 124 -6.28 24.41 4.27
CA ARG A 124 -5.61 23.23 3.71
C ARG A 124 -4.12 23.51 3.56
N VAL A 125 -3.28 22.65 4.12
CA VAL A 125 -1.81 22.73 4.01
C VAL A 125 -1.29 21.42 3.44
N VAL A 126 -0.51 21.52 2.37
CA VAL A 126 0.20 20.37 1.77
C VAL A 126 1.69 20.72 1.69
N GLN A 127 2.54 19.82 2.19
CA GLN A 127 3.98 20.05 2.30
C GLN A 127 4.76 18.93 1.64
N ASP A 128 5.65 19.27 0.71
CA ASP A 128 6.63 18.34 0.18
C ASP A 128 7.59 17.89 1.30
N ILE A 129 7.81 16.59 1.45
CA ILE A 129 8.77 16.08 2.41
C ILE A 129 10.20 16.39 1.97
N ARG A 130 11.12 16.33 2.91
CA ARG A 130 12.55 16.56 2.73
C ARG A 130 13.10 15.80 1.53
N GLY A 131 13.76 16.51 0.60
CA GLY A 131 14.40 15.96 -0.56
C GLY A 131 13.50 15.62 -1.75
N LYS A 132 12.20 15.92 -1.66
CA LYS A 132 11.25 15.74 -2.77
C LYS A 132 10.78 17.08 -3.30
N TYR A 133 10.54 17.11 -4.61
CA TYR A 133 10.06 18.28 -5.37
C TYR A 133 10.83 19.54 -5.02
N ASP A 134 10.17 20.57 -4.53
CA ASP A 134 10.77 21.88 -4.25
C ASP A 134 11.28 22.02 -2.80
N SER A 135 11.14 20.97 -1.97
CA SER A 135 11.77 20.91 -0.64
C SER A 135 13.26 20.66 -0.72
N GLU A 136 14.03 21.32 0.15
CA GLU A 136 15.47 21.13 0.29
C GLU A 136 15.80 19.80 0.99
N GLY A 137 17.09 19.48 1.10
CA GLY A 137 17.65 18.32 1.80
C GLY A 137 17.68 17.06 0.96
N ASP A 138 17.96 15.93 1.60
CA ASP A 138 18.13 14.62 0.98
C ASP A 138 16.91 13.73 1.22
N TYR A 139 16.42 13.10 0.15
CA TYR A 139 15.36 12.12 0.25
C TYR A 139 15.89 10.79 0.80
N VAL A 140 15.17 10.24 1.76
CA VAL A 140 15.30 8.87 2.23
C VAL A 140 13.91 8.29 2.33
N MET A 141 13.63 7.24 1.56
CA MET A 141 12.33 6.58 1.58
C MET A 141 12.00 6.10 2.99
N THR A 142 10.79 6.45 3.47
CA THR A 142 10.34 6.14 4.84
C THR A 142 11.42 6.39 5.89
N ARG A 143 12.02 7.60 5.86
CA ARG A 143 13.15 7.96 6.74
C ARG A 143 12.90 7.50 8.18
N PRO A 144 13.75 6.62 8.74
CA PRO A 144 13.61 6.15 10.11
C PRO A 144 13.71 7.27 11.13
N LEU A 145 13.18 7.05 12.32
CA LEU A 145 13.43 7.91 13.48
C LEU A 145 14.92 8.00 13.77
N HIS A 146 15.34 9.11 14.41
CA HIS A 146 16.70 9.24 14.94
C HIS A 146 17.05 8.03 15.80
N GLY A 147 18.18 7.40 15.49
CA GLY A 147 18.64 6.16 16.12
C GLY A 147 19.68 5.42 15.27
N PRO A 148 19.86 4.10 15.49
CA PRO A 148 20.86 3.31 14.77
C PRO A 148 20.69 3.34 13.25
N LEU A 149 19.45 3.38 12.75
CA LEU A 149 19.15 3.43 11.32
C LEU A 149 19.21 4.85 10.73
N ASN A 150 19.16 5.87 11.58
CA ASN A 150 19.22 7.28 11.18
C ASN A 150 20.05 8.06 12.20
N PRO A 151 21.36 8.24 12.00
CA PRO A 151 22.21 8.97 12.92
C PRO A 151 22.04 10.50 12.87
N THR A 152 21.23 11.03 11.94
CA THR A 152 20.94 12.46 11.83
C THR A 152 19.95 12.90 12.90
N PRO A 153 19.99 14.20 13.37
CA PRO A 153 19.06 14.68 14.39
C PRO A 153 17.64 14.96 13.85
N VAL A 154 17.37 14.65 12.60
CA VAL A 154 16.10 14.95 11.92
C VAL A 154 15.47 13.71 11.31
N ASP A 155 14.16 13.66 11.39
CA ASP A 155 13.29 12.62 10.83
C ASP A 155 11.91 13.20 10.49
N HIS A 156 10.97 12.36 10.04
CA HIS A 156 9.63 12.84 9.71
C HIS A 156 8.84 13.36 10.92
N SER A 157 9.10 12.85 12.13
CA SER A 157 8.47 13.35 13.36
C SER A 157 8.94 14.76 13.69
N THR A 158 10.24 15.00 13.64
CA THR A 158 10.84 16.31 13.91
C THR A 158 10.47 17.35 12.86
N ASP A 159 10.46 16.96 11.56
CA ASP A 159 10.03 17.85 10.48
C ASP A 159 8.53 18.22 10.62
N THR A 160 7.68 17.28 11.04
CA THR A 160 6.26 17.56 11.29
C THR A 160 6.08 18.52 12.47
N TYR A 161 6.84 18.31 13.54
CA TYR A 161 6.81 19.19 14.72
C TYR A 161 7.16 20.63 14.34
N ASP A 162 8.29 20.82 13.64
CA ASP A 162 8.77 22.14 13.23
C ASP A 162 7.81 22.82 12.25
N SER A 163 7.21 22.05 11.34
CA SER A 163 6.20 22.55 10.40
C SER A 163 4.95 23.04 11.12
N ILE A 164 4.42 22.29 12.07
CA ILE A 164 3.24 22.69 12.85
C ILE A 164 3.56 23.94 13.70
N ASP A 165 4.72 23.98 14.33
CA ASP A 165 5.15 25.14 15.12
C ASP A 165 5.20 26.43 14.28
N TRP A 166 5.74 26.31 13.06
CA TRP A 166 5.76 27.44 12.13
C TRP A 166 4.35 27.85 11.68
N LEU A 167 3.50 26.86 11.30
CA LEU A 167 2.17 27.13 10.77
C LEU A 167 1.30 27.88 11.77
N VAL A 168 1.27 27.45 13.04
CA VAL A 168 0.42 28.11 14.06
C VAL A 168 0.92 29.50 14.46
N LYS A 169 2.20 29.80 14.23
CA LYS A 169 2.78 31.11 14.49
C LYS A 169 2.63 32.10 13.34
N ASN A 170 2.52 31.60 12.10
CA ASN A 170 2.63 32.45 10.90
C ASN A 170 1.35 32.52 10.05
N ILE A 171 0.31 31.77 10.38
CA ILE A 171 -0.99 31.86 9.71
C ILE A 171 -1.98 32.59 10.61
N PRO A 172 -2.25 33.88 10.36
CA PRO A 172 -3.09 34.70 11.26
C PRO A 172 -4.55 34.27 11.27
N GLU A 173 -5.01 33.53 10.26
CA GLU A 173 -6.40 33.06 10.16
C GLU A 173 -6.68 31.81 11.00
N THR A 174 -5.63 31.17 11.57
CA THR A 174 -5.79 29.92 12.31
C THR A 174 -6.32 30.11 13.72
N ASN A 175 -7.03 29.10 14.24
CA ASN A 175 -7.37 28.96 15.65
C ASN A 175 -6.28 28.28 16.49
N GLY A 176 -5.12 27.96 15.89
CA GLY A 176 -4.01 27.29 16.54
C GLY A 176 -4.17 25.77 16.69
N LYS A 177 -5.21 25.16 16.13
CA LYS A 177 -5.40 23.71 16.13
C LYS A 177 -5.06 23.11 14.77
N VAL A 178 -4.35 21.99 14.79
CA VAL A 178 -3.91 21.27 13.59
C VAL A 178 -4.38 19.83 13.65
N GLY A 179 -4.99 19.38 12.56
CA GLY A 179 -5.19 17.97 12.24
C GLY A 179 -4.21 17.56 11.16
N ILE A 180 -3.77 16.30 11.17
CA ILE A 180 -2.96 15.71 10.12
C ILE A 180 -3.68 14.50 9.53
N LEU A 181 -3.68 14.38 8.21
CA LEU A 181 -4.27 13.25 7.50
C LEU A 181 -3.48 12.94 6.22
N GLY A 182 -3.66 11.75 5.69
CA GLY A 182 -3.09 11.32 4.42
C GLY A 182 -3.23 9.82 4.22
N ILE A 183 -2.99 9.36 3.00
CA ILE A 183 -3.15 7.98 2.54
C ILE A 183 -1.78 7.38 2.22
N SER A 184 -1.57 6.07 2.48
CA SER A 184 -0.37 5.37 2.03
C SER A 184 0.91 5.88 2.70
N TYR A 185 1.91 6.31 1.93
CA TYR A 185 3.07 7.04 2.45
C TYR A 185 2.63 8.30 3.21
N ASP A 186 1.64 9.02 2.67
CA ASP A 186 1.07 10.20 3.33
C ASP A 186 0.26 9.80 4.58
N GLY A 187 -0.16 8.53 4.71
CA GLY A 187 -0.72 7.90 5.90
C GLY A 187 0.33 7.47 6.94
N PHE A 188 1.52 7.07 6.50
CA PHE A 188 2.68 6.85 7.38
C PHE A 188 3.12 8.14 8.10
N LEU A 189 3.06 9.29 7.42
CA LEU A 189 3.50 10.57 8.00
C LEU A 189 2.64 11.05 9.18
N PRO A 190 1.30 10.90 9.20
CA PRO A 190 0.47 11.08 10.39
C PRO A 190 0.83 10.16 11.57
N LEU A 191 1.27 8.92 11.32
CA LEU A 191 1.78 8.04 12.38
C LEU A 191 3.10 8.57 12.96
N MET A 192 4.01 9.05 12.11
CA MET A 192 5.26 9.68 12.54
C MET A 192 5.02 10.94 13.38
N ALA A 193 3.95 11.69 13.11
CA ALA A 193 3.54 12.85 13.90
C ALA A 193 3.14 12.50 15.34
N LEU A 194 2.69 11.25 15.60
CA LEU A 194 2.30 10.78 16.93
C LEU A 194 3.48 10.42 17.83
N VAL A 195 4.68 10.25 17.30
CA VAL A 195 5.88 9.86 18.07
C VAL A 195 6.27 10.96 19.07
N ASN A 196 6.33 12.20 18.64
CA ASN A 196 6.57 13.36 19.49
C ASN A 196 5.64 14.50 19.07
N PRO A 197 4.33 14.40 19.38
CA PRO A 197 3.34 15.31 18.84
C PRO A 197 3.51 16.74 19.36
N HIS A 198 3.42 17.71 18.44
CA HIS A 198 3.36 19.12 18.79
C HIS A 198 2.07 19.42 19.59
N PRO A 199 2.08 20.31 20.59
CA PRO A 199 0.89 20.63 21.40
C PRO A 199 -0.33 21.12 20.60
N ALA A 200 -0.11 21.73 19.45
CA ALA A 200 -1.18 22.15 18.54
C ALA A 200 -1.78 21.00 17.70
N LEU A 201 -1.12 19.83 17.63
CA LEU A 201 -1.68 18.66 16.96
C LEU A 201 -2.80 18.08 17.83
N LYS A 202 -4.03 18.13 17.35
CA LYS A 202 -5.24 17.71 18.08
C LYS A 202 -5.80 16.37 17.62
N VAL A 203 -5.49 15.97 16.38
CA VAL A 203 -6.02 14.74 15.79
C VAL A 203 -5.10 14.26 14.66
N SER A 204 -4.99 12.94 14.53
CA SER A 204 -4.28 12.28 13.44
C SER A 204 -5.21 11.28 12.75
N VAL A 205 -5.25 11.29 11.41
CA VAL A 205 -6.05 10.38 10.59
C VAL A 205 -5.17 9.71 9.54
N PRO A 206 -4.39 8.70 9.94
CA PRO A 206 -3.67 7.86 8.97
C PRO A 206 -4.65 6.94 8.25
N MET A 207 -4.72 7.05 6.92
CA MET A 207 -5.57 6.24 6.05
C MET A 207 -4.68 5.28 5.26
N ASN A 208 -5.03 4.01 5.25
CA ASN A 208 -4.25 2.95 4.58
C ASN A 208 -2.72 3.15 4.75
N PRO A 209 -2.23 3.32 5.97
CA PRO A 209 -0.85 3.72 6.19
C PRO A 209 0.11 2.55 6.00
N MET A 210 1.24 2.77 5.32
CA MET A 210 2.38 1.87 5.38
C MET A 210 2.95 1.85 6.82
N VAL A 211 3.08 0.68 7.42
CA VAL A 211 3.43 0.48 8.84
C VAL A 211 4.63 -0.44 9.02
N ASP A 212 4.59 -1.61 8.41
CA ASP A 212 5.66 -2.61 8.48
C ASP A 212 5.87 -3.22 7.09
N GLY A 213 6.84 -2.71 6.37
CA GLY A 213 7.09 -3.07 4.98
C GLY A 213 7.54 -4.52 4.74
N TRP A 214 7.65 -5.35 5.79
CA TRP A 214 7.98 -6.76 5.64
C TRP A 214 6.82 -7.70 6.01
N MET A 215 5.91 -7.26 6.87
CA MET A 215 4.86 -8.12 7.41
C MET A 215 3.60 -8.19 6.55
N GLY A 216 3.34 -7.23 5.69
CA GLY A 216 2.12 -7.22 4.90
C GLY A 216 1.74 -5.87 4.29
N ASP A 217 2.69 -4.94 4.25
CA ASP A 217 2.57 -3.70 3.50
C ASP A 217 3.41 -3.78 2.22
N ASP A 218 3.86 -2.68 1.68
CA ASP A 218 4.42 -2.47 0.35
C ASP A 218 5.46 -3.48 -0.18
N TRP A 219 6.36 -4.02 0.68
CA TRP A 219 7.59 -4.65 0.16
C TRP A 219 7.61 -6.16 0.27
N PHE A 220 7.12 -6.69 1.37
CA PHE A 220 7.06 -8.12 1.61
C PHE A 220 5.76 -8.52 2.29
N HIS A 221 5.25 -9.70 1.96
CA HIS A 221 4.22 -10.39 2.71
C HIS A 221 4.77 -11.73 3.20
N ASN A 222 4.94 -11.86 4.52
CA ASN A 222 5.44 -13.07 5.16
C ASN A 222 6.69 -13.66 4.46
N GLY A 223 7.60 -12.78 4.00
CA GLY A 223 8.86 -13.12 3.36
C GLY A 223 8.84 -13.27 1.84
N ALA A 224 7.70 -13.20 1.18
CA ALA A 224 7.61 -13.10 -0.27
C ALA A 224 7.77 -11.63 -0.70
N PHE A 225 8.73 -11.37 -1.59
CA PHE A 225 8.99 -10.01 -2.07
C PHE A 225 7.93 -9.59 -3.10
N ARG A 226 7.41 -8.40 -2.93
CA ARG A 226 6.36 -7.82 -3.76
C ARG A 226 6.98 -7.11 -4.97
N GLU A 227 7.38 -7.93 -5.97
CA GLU A 227 8.14 -7.41 -7.12
C GLU A 227 7.34 -6.44 -7.99
N GLN A 228 6.01 -6.50 -7.93
CA GLN A 228 5.14 -5.56 -8.65
C GLN A 228 5.35 -4.10 -8.21
N ASN A 229 5.93 -3.84 -7.02
CA ASN A 229 6.21 -2.50 -6.51
C ASN A 229 7.62 -1.98 -6.90
N MET A 230 8.41 -2.72 -7.69
CA MET A 230 9.71 -2.24 -8.16
C MET A 230 9.63 -0.94 -8.99
N PRO A 231 8.63 -0.74 -9.88
CA PRO A 231 8.44 0.54 -10.57
C PRO A 231 8.27 1.73 -9.62
N TYR A 232 7.59 1.54 -8.49
CA TYR A 232 7.42 2.60 -7.48
C TYR A 232 8.77 3.02 -6.88
N ILE A 233 9.65 2.07 -6.52
CA ILE A 233 11.01 2.40 -6.05
C ILE A 233 11.77 3.21 -7.11
N TYR A 234 11.69 2.76 -8.36
CA TYR A 234 12.34 3.41 -9.49
C TYR A 234 11.88 4.86 -9.67
N GLU A 235 10.58 5.09 -9.69
CA GLU A 235 10.01 6.42 -9.86
C GLU A 235 10.26 7.31 -8.64
N GLN A 236 10.14 6.77 -7.42
CA GLN A 236 10.34 7.54 -6.18
C GLN A 236 11.81 7.92 -5.94
N GLU A 237 12.76 7.07 -6.25
CA GLU A 237 14.19 7.34 -5.96
C GLU A 237 14.97 7.78 -7.20
N GLY A 238 14.44 7.57 -8.40
CA GLY A 238 15.14 7.91 -9.65
C GLY A 238 15.43 9.39 -9.79
N THR A 239 14.49 10.24 -9.39
CA THR A 239 14.65 11.70 -9.39
C THR A 239 13.93 12.34 -8.21
N ARG A 240 14.28 13.61 -7.95
CA ARG A 240 13.60 14.41 -6.91
C ARG A 240 12.11 14.63 -7.23
N LYS A 241 11.74 14.67 -8.52
CA LYS A 241 10.39 15.02 -9.01
C LYS A 241 9.54 13.83 -9.44
N ASN A 242 9.97 12.60 -9.18
CA ASN A 242 9.29 11.36 -9.60
C ASN A 242 8.99 11.30 -11.10
N ASP A 243 9.82 11.97 -11.93
CA ASP A 243 9.67 12.01 -13.38
C ASP A 243 10.47 10.94 -14.14
N ALA A 244 11.27 10.14 -13.41
CA ALA A 244 11.83 8.90 -13.95
C ALA A 244 10.71 7.92 -14.28
N LYS A 245 10.70 7.35 -15.49
CA LYS A 245 9.66 6.44 -15.92
C LYS A 245 10.20 5.03 -16.10
N TRP A 246 9.54 4.08 -15.45
CA TRP A 246 9.81 2.66 -15.64
C TRP A 246 9.58 2.27 -17.10
N TRP A 247 10.58 1.74 -17.76
CA TRP A 247 10.47 1.27 -19.15
C TRP A 247 10.19 -0.23 -19.20
N ARG A 248 9.69 -0.73 -20.34
CA ARG A 248 9.28 -2.11 -20.53
C ARG A 248 9.64 -2.64 -21.89
N SER A 249 9.84 -3.97 -21.94
CA SER A 249 10.04 -4.75 -23.17
C SER A 249 8.79 -5.48 -23.62
N HIS A 250 7.86 -5.75 -22.68
CA HIS A 250 6.61 -6.45 -22.94
C HIS A 250 5.43 -5.63 -22.44
N PHE A 251 4.28 -5.79 -23.08
CA PHE A 251 3.04 -5.14 -22.68
C PHE A 251 2.43 -5.77 -21.43
N ASP A 252 2.49 -7.12 -21.32
CA ASP A 252 1.98 -7.89 -20.19
C ASP A 252 3.07 -8.01 -19.12
N ASP A 253 2.82 -7.51 -17.93
CA ASP A 253 3.77 -7.61 -16.82
C ASP A 253 4.14 -9.06 -16.48
N TYR A 254 3.24 -10.02 -16.70
CA TYR A 254 3.59 -11.42 -16.53
C TYR A 254 4.76 -11.85 -17.41
N ASP A 255 4.75 -11.45 -18.68
CA ASP A 255 5.82 -11.79 -19.60
C ASP A 255 7.10 -10.97 -19.34
N GLU A 256 6.94 -9.69 -18.93
CA GLU A 256 8.06 -8.82 -18.57
C GLU A 256 8.88 -9.39 -17.42
N PHE A 257 8.21 -9.67 -16.30
CA PHE A 257 8.86 -10.18 -15.09
C PHE A 257 9.36 -11.62 -15.28
N LEU A 258 8.63 -12.45 -16.03
CA LEU A 258 9.06 -13.83 -16.32
C LEU A 258 10.32 -13.86 -17.17
N ALA A 259 10.42 -12.99 -18.19
CA ALA A 259 11.58 -12.89 -19.07
C ALA A 259 12.82 -12.37 -18.35
N ALA A 260 12.65 -11.49 -17.39
CA ALA A 260 13.75 -10.95 -16.59
C ALA A 260 14.41 -12.00 -15.68
N GLY A 261 13.69 -13.07 -15.31
CA GLY A 261 14.21 -14.18 -14.52
C GLY A 261 13.99 -14.00 -13.02
N SER A 262 14.82 -13.25 -12.31
CA SER A 262 14.65 -12.93 -10.89
C SER A 262 14.45 -11.44 -10.67
N ALA A 263 13.85 -11.06 -9.53
CA ALA A 263 13.65 -9.65 -9.18
C ALA A 263 14.98 -8.87 -9.12
N GLY A 264 16.07 -9.50 -8.70
CA GLY A 264 17.40 -8.89 -8.70
C GLY A 264 17.91 -8.58 -10.11
N GLU A 265 17.74 -9.50 -11.07
CA GLU A 265 18.13 -9.28 -12.47
C GLU A 265 17.23 -8.22 -13.15
N LEU A 266 15.94 -8.20 -12.86
CA LEU A 266 15.03 -7.14 -13.30
C LEU A 266 15.49 -5.77 -12.76
N GLY A 267 15.78 -5.71 -11.46
CA GLY A 267 16.30 -4.48 -10.84
C GLY A 267 17.63 -4.02 -11.45
N ARG A 268 18.54 -4.96 -11.73
CA ARG A 268 19.82 -4.67 -12.38
C ARG A 268 19.62 -4.11 -13.78
N SER A 269 18.73 -4.70 -14.58
CA SER A 269 18.46 -4.24 -15.95
C SER A 269 17.93 -2.80 -16.00
N HIS A 270 17.26 -2.36 -14.93
CA HIS A 270 16.73 -1.00 -14.77
C HIS A 270 17.66 -0.07 -13.97
N GLY A 271 18.80 -0.56 -13.48
CA GLY A 271 19.75 0.26 -12.73
C GLY A 271 19.34 0.57 -11.29
N LEU A 272 18.42 -0.21 -10.69
CA LEU A 272 17.98 0.00 -9.30
C LEU A 272 19.13 -0.14 -8.29
N GLU A 273 20.22 -0.81 -8.63
CA GLU A 273 21.42 -0.91 -7.78
C GLU A 273 22.01 0.46 -7.39
N GLN A 274 21.68 1.53 -8.12
CA GLN A 274 22.05 2.91 -7.80
C GLN A 274 21.18 3.52 -6.68
N MET A 275 20.00 2.94 -6.40
CA MET A 275 19.00 3.48 -5.48
C MET A 275 19.23 2.98 -4.05
N GLY A 276 19.08 3.88 -3.10
CA GLY A 276 19.40 3.60 -1.70
C GLY A 276 18.49 2.57 -1.08
N PHE A 277 17.18 2.69 -1.30
CA PHE A 277 16.19 1.80 -0.72
C PHE A 277 16.24 0.39 -1.33
N TRP A 278 16.42 0.30 -2.66
CA TRP A 278 16.62 -1.00 -3.31
C TRP A 278 17.80 -1.77 -2.70
N ARG A 279 18.95 -1.09 -2.47
CA ARG A 279 20.09 -1.72 -1.80
C ARG A 279 19.75 -2.22 -0.40
N LYS A 280 18.89 -1.50 0.34
CA LYS A 280 18.44 -1.93 1.66
C LYS A 280 17.55 -3.18 1.57
N ILE A 281 16.61 -3.22 0.61
CA ILE A 281 15.78 -4.43 0.36
C ILE A 281 16.67 -5.63 0.09
N LEU A 282 17.66 -5.50 -0.79
CA LEU A 282 18.59 -6.60 -1.12
C LEU A 282 19.44 -7.03 0.08
N ALA A 283 19.82 -6.08 0.96
CA ALA A 283 20.62 -6.36 2.16
C ALA A 283 19.81 -6.98 3.30
N HIS A 284 18.49 -6.73 3.35
CA HIS A 284 17.59 -7.11 4.43
C HIS A 284 16.40 -7.96 3.92
N PRO A 285 16.65 -9.13 3.29
CA PRO A 285 15.56 -9.97 2.77
C PRO A 285 14.78 -10.71 3.85
N THR A 286 15.27 -10.68 5.10
CA THR A 286 14.67 -11.32 6.27
C THR A 286 14.11 -10.27 7.23
N TYR A 287 13.21 -10.68 8.14
CA TYR A 287 12.64 -9.79 9.15
C TYR A 287 13.65 -9.51 10.27
N ASP A 288 14.72 -8.80 9.96
CA ASP A 288 15.79 -8.43 10.89
C ASP A 288 15.52 -7.11 11.63
N SER A 289 16.55 -6.56 12.30
CA SER A 289 16.41 -5.29 13.03
C SER A 289 16.08 -4.10 12.12
N PHE A 290 16.52 -4.13 10.85
CA PHE A 290 16.21 -3.06 9.89
C PHE A 290 14.71 -2.85 9.75
N TRP A 291 13.92 -3.92 9.58
CA TRP A 291 12.46 -3.82 9.48
C TRP A 291 11.80 -3.57 10.82
N ARG A 292 12.21 -4.32 11.87
CA ARG A 292 11.60 -4.23 13.20
C ARG A 292 11.72 -2.86 13.85
N GLU A 293 12.84 -2.17 13.66
CA GLU A 293 13.10 -0.87 14.29
C GLU A 293 12.37 0.29 13.60
N GLN A 294 11.84 0.08 12.39
CA GLN A 294 11.05 1.06 11.65
C GLN A 294 9.53 0.79 11.71
N ALA A 295 9.11 -0.37 12.16
CA ALA A 295 7.70 -0.77 12.20
C ALA A 295 6.89 0.15 13.12
N MET A 296 5.96 0.92 12.54
CA MET A 296 5.23 1.97 13.25
C MET A 296 4.29 1.42 14.33
N ASP A 297 3.76 0.22 14.17
CA ASP A 297 2.98 -0.47 15.20
C ASP A 297 3.81 -0.69 16.48
N LYS A 298 5.06 -1.13 16.35
CA LYS A 298 5.98 -1.36 17.46
C LYS A 298 6.48 -0.06 18.08
N ILE A 299 6.81 0.92 17.22
CA ILE A 299 7.24 2.25 17.67
C ILE A 299 6.14 2.90 18.50
N LEU A 300 4.91 2.95 17.98
CA LEU A 300 3.79 3.57 18.69
C LEU A 300 3.33 2.75 19.90
N ALA A 301 3.49 1.43 19.89
CA ALA A 301 3.30 0.62 21.09
C ALA A 301 4.20 1.04 22.26
N ALA A 302 5.39 1.55 21.99
CA ALA A 302 6.32 2.04 23.02
C ALA A 302 6.09 3.51 23.43
N GLN A 303 5.25 4.28 22.69
CA GLN A 303 4.99 5.70 22.96
C GLN A 303 3.72 5.92 23.79
N PRO A 304 3.64 7.00 24.58
CA PRO A 304 2.38 7.37 25.25
C PRO A 304 1.34 7.87 24.24
N LEU A 305 0.09 7.44 24.41
CA LEU A 305 -1.05 7.88 23.60
C LEU A 305 -1.49 9.29 24.04
N LYS A 306 -1.05 10.33 23.31
CA LYS A 306 -1.32 11.74 23.64
C LYS A 306 -2.40 12.37 22.76
N VAL A 307 -2.47 11.97 21.49
CA VAL A 307 -3.34 12.57 20.48
C VAL A 307 -4.37 11.54 20.03
N PRO A 308 -5.65 11.91 19.92
CA PRO A 308 -6.67 11.06 19.30
C PRO A 308 -6.28 10.67 17.86
N VAL A 309 -6.50 9.40 17.51
CA VAL A 309 -6.19 8.85 16.21
C VAL A 309 -7.37 8.09 15.64
N MET A 310 -7.71 8.34 14.38
CA MET A 310 -8.61 7.53 13.58
C MET A 310 -7.81 6.80 12.53
N LEU A 311 -7.66 5.50 12.70
CA LEU A 311 -7.02 4.60 11.73
C LEU A 311 -8.07 4.20 10.70
N VAL A 312 -7.78 4.39 9.43
CA VAL A 312 -8.67 4.01 8.32
C VAL A 312 -8.03 2.88 7.55
N ASP A 313 -8.79 1.83 7.30
CA ASP A 313 -8.36 0.59 6.66
C ASP A 313 -9.30 0.26 5.50
N SER A 314 -8.75 -0.18 4.39
CA SER A 314 -9.50 -0.67 3.24
C SER A 314 -9.45 -2.19 3.20
N LEU A 315 -10.61 -2.86 3.30
CA LEU A 315 -10.71 -4.33 3.37
C LEU A 315 -10.17 -5.05 2.13
N TRP A 316 -10.06 -4.35 1.00
CA TRP A 316 -9.44 -4.82 -0.23
C TRP A 316 -8.32 -3.86 -0.68
N ASP A 317 -7.51 -3.42 0.28
CA ASP A 317 -6.32 -2.63 -0.02
C ASP A 317 -5.29 -3.49 -0.75
N GLN A 318 -5.01 -3.12 -1.98
CA GLN A 318 -4.04 -3.83 -2.79
C GLN A 318 -2.58 -3.41 -2.50
N GLU A 319 -2.36 -2.47 -1.58
CA GLU A 319 -1.04 -1.93 -1.20
C GLU A 319 -0.73 -2.13 0.29
N ASP A 320 -1.48 -1.51 1.21
CA ASP A 320 -1.15 -1.42 2.64
C ASP A 320 -2.24 -2.04 3.54
N ILE A 321 -2.64 -3.27 3.25
CA ILE A 321 -3.74 -3.98 3.95
C ILE A 321 -3.42 -4.37 5.40
N TYR A 322 -2.15 -4.35 5.81
CA TYR A 322 -1.71 -4.74 7.14
C TYR A 322 -1.75 -3.58 8.14
N GLY A 323 -1.42 -2.37 7.67
CA GLY A 323 -0.94 -1.27 8.50
C GLY A 323 -1.90 -0.75 9.56
N ALA A 324 -3.10 -0.30 9.17
CA ALA A 324 -4.03 0.36 10.10
C ALA A 324 -4.47 -0.57 11.24
N THR A 325 -4.81 -1.83 10.91
CA THR A 325 -5.21 -2.82 11.91
C THR A 325 -4.08 -3.25 12.84
N ALA A 326 -2.83 -3.30 12.35
CA ALA A 326 -1.67 -3.58 13.18
C ALA A 326 -1.42 -2.47 14.21
N VAL A 327 -1.48 -1.21 13.79
CA VAL A 327 -1.37 -0.07 14.72
C VAL A 327 -2.52 -0.07 15.72
N TYR A 328 -3.77 -0.29 15.26
CA TYR A 328 -4.93 -0.40 16.16
C TYR A 328 -4.67 -1.43 17.28
N LYS A 329 -4.30 -2.64 16.91
CA LYS A 329 -4.00 -3.72 17.85
C LYS A 329 -2.88 -3.33 18.84
N ALA A 330 -1.88 -2.59 18.38
CA ALA A 330 -0.73 -2.19 19.18
C ALA A 330 -1.03 -1.09 20.20
N ILE A 331 -1.88 -0.10 19.85
CA ILE A 331 -2.10 1.07 20.69
C ILE A 331 -3.45 1.10 21.41
N LYS A 332 -4.45 0.34 20.94
CA LYS A 332 -5.77 0.27 21.56
C LYS A 332 -5.75 -0.12 23.05
N PRO A 333 -4.90 -1.03 23.52
CA PRO A 333 -4.80 -1.35 24.96
C PRO A 333 -4.44 -0.16 25.86
N LYS A 334 -3.90 0.93 25.31
CA LYS A 334 -3.58 2.16 26.05
C LYS A 334 -4.75 3.14 26.16
N ASP A 335 -5.77 2.95 25.33
CA ASP A 335 -6.99 3.75 25.30
C ASP A 335 -8.02 3.22 26.31
N THR A 336 -7.72 3.39 27.59
CA THR A 336 -8.52 2.86 28.70
C THR A 336 -9.93 3.45 28.80
N ASN A 337 -10.12 4.65 28.25
CA ASN A 337 -11.42 5.31 28.24
C ASN A 337 -12.21 5.05 26.94
N ASN A 338 -11.61 4.36 25.99
CA ASN A 338 -12.19 4.09 24.67
C ASN A 338 -12.60 5.36 23.90
N ASP A 339 -11.79 6.43 24.00
CA ASP A 339 -12.08 7.76 23.46
C ASP A 339 -10.95 8.39 22.63
N LYS A 340 -9.87 7.62 22.34
CA LYS A 340 -8.70 8.13 21.61
C LYS A 340 -8.30 7.32 20.39
N VAL A 341 -8.55 6.01 20.36
CA VAL A 341 -8.17 5.15 19.25
C VAL A 341 -9.43 4.64 18.57
N PHE A 342 -9.62 5.13 17.36
CA PHE A 342 -10.76 4.79 16.50
C PHE A 342 -10.26 4.00 15.30
N LEU A 343 -11.08 3.08 14.79
CA LEU A 343 -10.81 2.30 13.60
C LEU A 343 -12.01 2.39 12.65
N VAL A 344 -11.75 2.68 11.39
CA VAL A 344 -12.74 2.62 10.32
C VAL A 344 -12.26 1.60 9.30
N MET A 345 -13.12 0.67 8.89
CA MET A 345 -12.82 -0.31 7.86
C MET A 345 -13.92 -0.28 6.81
N GLY A 346 -13.57 0.13 5.59
CA GLY A 346 -14.49 0.19 4.47
C GLY A 346 -14.18 -0.84 3.39
N PRO A 347 -15.13 -1.10 2.47
CA PRO A 347 -14.99 -2.10 1.42
C PRO A 347 -14.23 -1.53 0.20
N TRP A 348 -13.13 -0.85 0.47
CA TRP A 348 -12.41 -0.02 -0.50
C TRP A 348 -11.16 -0.69 -1.03
N HIS A 349 -10.69 -0.21 -2.16
CA HIS A 349 -9.29 -0.31 -2.57
C HIS A 349 -8.49 0.84 -1.96
N HIS A 350 -7.17 0.78 -2.09
CA HIS A 350 -6.24 1.82 -1.62
C HIS A 350 -6.62 3.22 -2.11
N GLY A 351 -6.97 4.12 -1.21
CA GLY A 351 -7.35 5.51 -1.52
C GLY A 351 -8.79 5.71 -2.00
N GLN A 352 -9.65 4.68 -2.07
CA GLN A 352 -11.04 4.87 -2.51
C GLN A 352 -11.88 5.61 -1.48
N GLU A 353 -11.52 5.62 -0.23
CA GLU A 353 -12.25 6.25 0.89
C GLU A 353 -12.47 7.76 0.72
N ILE A 354 -11.69 8.41 -0.14
CA ILE A 354 -11.86 9.85 -0.45
C ILE A 354 -12.57 10.10 -1.79
N HIS A 355 -12.95 9.05 -2.50
CA HIS A 355 -13.61 9.13 -3.81
C HIS A 355 -15.03 8.55 -3.75
N GLU A 356 -15.59 8.20 -4.89
CA GLU A 356 -16.86 7.47 -5.01
C GLU A 356 -16.62 5.98 -4.77
N ALA A 357 -17.44 5.35 -3.94
CA ALA A 357 -17.30 3.94 -3.59
C ALA A 357 -18.65 3.23 -3.44
N SER A 358 -19.48 3.28 -4.48
CA SER A 358 -20.70 2.45 -4.59
C SER A 358 -20.39 1.02 -5.01
N ASN A 359 -19.20 0.79 -5.56
CA ASN A 359 -18.71 -0.50 -5.99
C ASN A 359 -17.18 -0.58 -5.93
N LEU A 360 -16.68 -1.82 -5.99
CA LEU A 360 -15.29 -2.12 -6.32
C LEU A 360 -15.28 -3.26 -7.35
N GLY A 361 -14.79 -2.99 -8.55
CA GLY A 361 -14.90 -3.94 -9.66
C GLY A 361 -16.36 -4.35 -9.90
N ALA A 362 -16.64 -5.65 -9.89
CA ALA A 362 -17.98 -6.20 -10.05
C ALA A 362 -18.83 -6.16 -8.75
N ILE A 363 -18.21 -5.90 -7.60
CA ILE A 363 -18.88 -5.96 -6.30
C ILE A 363 -19.58 -4.64 -6.01
N LYS A 364 -20.89 -4.68 -5.78
CA LYS A 364 -21.74 -3.52 -5.48
C LYS A 364 -22.03 -3.43 -3.98
N PHE A 365 -22.07 -2.20 -3.42
CA PHE A 365 -22.25 -1.95 -1.99
C PHE A 365 -23.60 -1.30 -1.64
N ASP A 366 -24.51 -1.15 -2.59
CA ASP A 366 -25.86 -0.58 -2.44
C ASP A 366 -25.89 0.90 -1.98
N SER A 367 -24.73 1.52 -1.75
CA SER A 367 -24.57 2.92 -1.35
C SER A 367 -23.14 3.38 -1.61
N ASP A 368 -22.93 4.70 -1.72
CA ASP A 368 -21.58 5.28 -1.70
C ASP A 368 -21.01 5.21 -0.29
N THR A 369 -20.20 4.17 -0.04
CA THR A 369 -19.63 3.88 1.28
C THR A 369 -18.57 4.89 1.70
N ALA A 370 -17.83 5.47 0.75
CA ALA A 370 -16.83 6.48 1.02
C ALA A 370 -17.48 7.84 1.32
N LEU A 371 -18.55 8.22 0.64
CA LEU A 371 -19.32 9.42 0.98
C LEU A 371 -19.92 9.29 2.39
N TYR A 372 -20.46 8.11 2.75
CA TYR A 372 -20.94 7.85 4.10
C TYR A 372 -19.82 8.06 5.13
N PHE A 373 -18.64 7.49 4.90
CA PHE A 373 -17.48 7.69 5.76
C PHE A 373 -17.14 9.17 5.94
N ARG A 374 -17.01 9.91 4.83
CA ARG A 374 -16.61 11.31 4.88
C ARG A 374 -17.64 12.20 5.58
N CYS A 375 -18.93 12.01 5.28
CA CYS A 375 -19.98 12.84 5.84
C CYS A 375 -20.38 12.48 7.27
N ASN A 376 -20.39 11.19 7.61
CA ASN A 376 -20.94 10.72 8.90
C ASN A 376 -19.87 10.34 9.94
N ILE A 377 -18.64 10.13 9.51
CA ILE A 377 -17.56 9.70 10.42
C ILE A 377 -16.43 10.73 10.41
N LEU A 378 -15.75 10.93 9.28
CA LEU A 378 -14.53 11.76 9.20
C LEU A 378 -14.81 13.22 9.49
N GLY A 379 -15.80 13.81 8.82
CA GLY A 379 -16.17 15.23 8.98
C GLY A 379 -16.55 15.59 10.43
N PRO A 380 -17.50 14.87 11.06
CA PRO A 380 -17.85 15.07 12.47
C PRO A 380 -16.67 14.83 13.42
N PHE A 381 -15.84 13.82 13.17
CA PHE A 381 -14.66 13.52 13.97
C PHE A 381 -13.63 14.66 13.94
N LEU A 382 -13.25 15.13 12.76
CA LEU A 382 -12.34 16.26 12.62
C LEU A 382 -12.90 17.54 13.24
N ALA A 383 -14.20 17.83 13.01
CA ALA A 383 -14.84 19.00 13.56
C ALA A 383 -14.81 19.00 15.10
N HIS A 384 -15.04 17.86 15.73
CA HIS A 384 -15.02 17.72 17.19
C HIS A 384 -13.68 18.14 17.81
N TYR A 385 -12.56 17.73 17.24
CA TYR A 385 -11.23 18.02 17.78
C TYR A 385 -10.66 19.37 17.35
N LEU A 386 -11.10 19.89 16.21
CA LEU A 386 -10.46 21.03 15.56
C LEU A 386 -11.26 22.33 15.68
N LYS A 387 -12.59 22.28 15.77
CA LYS A 387 -13.44 23.48 15.89
C LYS A 387 -13.82 23.73 17.35
N ASP A 388 -13.93 25.00 17.74
CA ASP A 388 -14.21 25.38 19.13
C ASP A 388 -15.68 25.13 19.52
N ASP A 389 -16.62 25.34 18.59
CA ASP A 389 -18.06 25.25 18.82
C ASP A 389 -18.70 23.98 18.26
N SER A 390 -17.89 22.94 17.94
CA SER A 390 -18.43 21.70 17.41
C SER A 390 -18.99 20.81 18.51
N PRO A 391 -20.15 20.15 18.30
CA PRO A 391 -20.66 19.15 19.21
C PRO A 391 -19.71 17.95 19.30
N LYS A 392 -19.87 17.16 20.37
CA LYS A 392 -19.16 15.87 20.46
C LYS A 392 -19.59 14.99 19.28
N ALA A 393 -18.60 14.45 18.56
CA ALA A 393 -18.87 13.55 17.46
C ALA A 393 -19.49 12.23 17.97
N ASP A 394 -20.57 11.79 17.34
CA ASP A 394 -21.15 10.47 17.55
C ASP A 394 -20.45 9.45 16.64
N VAL A 395 -19.19 9.19 16.89
CA VAL A 395 -18.37 8.21 16.17
C VAL A 395 -18.13 7.01 17.09
N ALA A 396 -18.45 5.81 16.58
CA ALA A 396 -18.17 4.57 17.31
C ALA A 396 -16.64 4.34 17.44
N PRO A 397 -16.19 3.64 18.49
CA PRO A 397 -14.79 3.24 18.61
C PRO A 397 -14.28 2.46 17.38
N VAL A 398 -15.17 1.65 16.79
CA VAL A 398 -14.93 0.98 15.50
C VAL A 398 -16.15 1.13 14.60
N SER A 399 -15.95 1.59 13.38
CA SER A 399 -16.94 1.60 12.32
C SER A 399 -16.47 0.65 11.21
N ALA A 400 -17.15 -0.48 11.03
CA ALA A 400 -16.75 -1.50 10.07
C ALA A 400 -17.86 -1.76 9.04
N PHE A 401 -17.51 -1.82 7.77
CA PHE A 401 -18.45 -2.24 6.74
C PHE A 401 -18.53 -3.77 6.70
N GLU A 402 -19.73 -4.31 6.84
CA GLU A 402 -20.01 -5.73 6.69
C GLU A 402 -20.30 -6.03 5.23
N THR A 403 -19.35 -6.65 4.57
CA THR A 403 -19.50 -7.11 3.18
C THR A 403 -20.41 -8.34 3.11
N GLY A 404 -21.03 -8.57 1.95
CA GLY A 404 -22.04 -9.63 1.82
C GLY A 404 -23.45 -9.16 2.18
N THR A 405 -23.65 -8.39 3.24
CA THR A 405 -24.92 -7.76 3.61
C THR A 405 -24.93 -6.25 3.37
N ASN A 406 -23.78 -5.67 3.04
CA ASN A 406 -23.62 -4.28 2.61
C ASN A 406 -24.13 -3.25 3.63
N ARG A 407 -23.67 -3.32 4.87
CA ARG A 407 -24.07 -2.39 5.93
C ARG A 407 -22.90 -1.92 6.80
N TRP A 408 -22.99 -0.71 7.31
CA TRP A 408 -22.10 -0.21 8.33
C TRP A 408 -22.49 -0.73 9.72
N GLU A 409 -21.50 -1.20 10.47
CA GLU A 409 -21.62 -1.59 11.85
C GLU A 409 -20.88 -0.62 12.77
N ARG A 410 -21.44 -0.38 13.95
CA ARG A 410 -20.86 0.47 15.01
C ARG A 410 -20.43 -0.43 16.16
N LEU A 411 -19.16 -0.81 16.21
CA LEU A 411 -18.64 -1.83 17.10
C LEU A 411 -17.90 -1.21 18.31
N PRO A 412 -17.93 -1.86 19.49
CA PRO A 412 -17.22 -1.38 20.68
C PRO A 412 -15.70 -1.58 20.60
N SER A 413 -15.24 -2.54 19.80
CA SER A 413 -13.83 -2.89 19.61
C SER A 413 -13.64 -3.69 18.32
N TRP A 414 -12.39 -4.00 17.94
CA TRP A 414 -12.07 -4.90 16.86
C TRP A 414 -11.07 -5.99 17.32
N PRO A 415 -11.29 -7.26 16.98
CA PRO A 415 -12.52 -7.75 16.35
C PRO A 415 -13.72 -7.77 17.33
N SER A 416 -14.93 -7.64 16.76
CA SER A 416 -16.20 -7.79 17.49
C SER A 416 -17.26 -8.37 16.57
N GLY A 417 -18.09 -9.26 17.08
CA GLY A 417 -19.09 -9.95 16.24
C GLY A 417 -20.31 -9.09 15.92
N CYS A 418 -20.64 -8.10 16.75
CA CYS A 418 -21.79 -7.21 16.59
C CYS A 418 -21.70 -6.00 17.53
N ASP A 419 -22.62 -5.05 17.37
CA ASP A 419 -22.72 -3.81 18.18
C ASP A 419 -22.79 -4.07 19.70
N SER A 420 -23.42 -5.17 20.12
CA SER A 420 -23.51 -5.59 21.52
C SER A 420 -22.33 -6.43 22.00
N GLY A 421 -21.30 -6.65 21.16
CA GLY A 421 -20.11 -7.44 21.48
C GLY A 421 -20.34 -8.95 21.42
N CYS A 422 -20.97 -9.46 20.36
CA CYS A 422 -21.17 -10.90 20.14
C CYS A 422 -19.85 -11.67 20.18
N GLN A 423 -19.89 -12.90 20.67
CA GLN A 423 -18.71 -13.75 20.76
C GLN A 423 -18.25 -14.19 19.38
N ILE A 424 -16.93 -14.21 19.20
CA ILE A 424 -16.27 -14.75 18.04
C ILE A 424 -15.66 -16.10 18.43
N LYS A 425 -16.01 -17.14 17.68
CA LYS A 425 -15.52 -18.49 17.92
C LYS A 425 -14.57 -18.91 16.81
N PRO A 426 -13.29 -19.15 17.14
CA PRO A 426 -12.38 -19.77 16.20
C PRO A 426 -12.95 -21.12 15.72
N THR A 427 -13.28 -21.22 14.44
CA THR A 427 -13.94 -22.38 13.84
C THR A 427 -13.05 -22.96 12.75
N PRO A 428 -12.47 -24.15 12.96
CA PRO A 428 -11.62 -24.79 11.96
C PRO A 428 -12.47 -25.28 10.78
N MET A 429 -12.05 -24.91 9.58
CA MET A 429 -12.56 -25.42 8.32
C MET A 429 -11.53 -26.39 7.77
N TYR A 430 -11.74 -27.68 8.00
CA TYR A 430 -10.81 -28.76 7.63
C TYR A 430 -10.86 -29.07 6.15
N PHE A 431 -9.68 -29.32 5.56
CA PHE A 431 -9.55 -29.94 4.25
C PHE A 431 -9.88 -31.44 4.39
N ASN A 432 -10.67 -31.96 3.48
CA ASN A 432 -11.11 -33.35 3.48
C ASN A 432 -10.99 -33.96 2.10
N ALA A 433 -10.93 -35.29 2.04
CA ALA A 433 -10.89 -36.06 0.80
C ALA A 433 -12.03 -35.65 -0.16
N GLY A 434 -11.72 -35.65 -1.45
CA GLY A 434 -12.66 -35.23 -2.51
C GLY A 434 -12.85 -33.72 -2.57
N LEU A 435 -11.83 -32.95 -2.16
CA LEU A 435 -11.80 -31.49 -2.22
C LEU A 435 -12.93 -30.82 -1.39
N LYS A 436 -13.32 -31.46 -0.30
CA LYS A 436 -14.38 -30.96 0.58
C LYS A 436 -13.80 -30.09 1.70
N LEU A 437 -14.51 -29.01 2.02
CA LEU A 437 -14.26 -28.15 3.16
C LEU A 437 -15.39 -28.34 4.19
N SER A 438 -15.07 -28.60 5.45
CA SER A 438 -16.08 -28.73 6.48
C SER A 438 -15.53 -28.51 7.89
N THR A 439 -16.38 -28.31 8.88
CA THR A 439 -16.02 -28.24 10.31
C THR A 439 -15.69 -29.62 10.89
N ALA A 440 -16.02 -30.72 10.20
CA ALA A 440 -15.67 -32.07 10.63
C ALA A 440 -14.23 -32.38 10.25
N ALA A 441 -13.46 -32.89 11.22
CA ALA A 441 -12.08 -33.32 10.99
C ALA A 441 -12.02 -34.53 10.00
N PRO A 442 -10.90 -34.69 9.29
CA PRO A 442 -10.67 -35.82 8.39
C PRO A 442 -10.85 -37.20 9.06
N ARG A 443 -11.27 -38.17 8.28
CA ARG A 443 -11.56 -39.54 8.80
C ARG A 443 -10.42 -40.49 8.49
N THR A 444 -10.27 -41.52 9.32
CA THR A 444 -9.34 -42.63 9.06
C THR A 444 -9.83 -43.42 7.85
N GLY A 445 -8.91 -43.75 6.92
CA GLY A 445 -9.18 -44.52 5.72
C GLY A 445 -9.42 -43.70 4.45
N ASP A 446 -9.57 -42.39 4.60
CA ASP A 446 -9.59 -41.46 3.45
C ASP A 446 -8.15 -41.27 2.89
N ALA A 447 -8.04 -40.69 1.69
CA ALA A 447 -6.76 -40.26 1.15
C ALA A 447 -6.04 -39.31 2.13
N ALA A 448 -4.74 -39.42 2.26
CA ALA A 448 -3.97 -38.67 3.25
C ALA A 448 -3.64 -37.26 2.81
N TYR A 449 -3.64 -36.98 1.52
CA TYR A 449 -3.30 -35.70 0.90
C TYR A 449 -3.87 -35.55 -0.50
N ASP A 450 -3.97 -34.34 -0.99
CA ASP A 450 -4.08 -33.99 -2.41
C ASP A 450 -2.75 -33.41 -2.89
N GLU A 451 -2.41 -33.58 -4.19
CA GLU A 451 -1.14 -33.08 -4.72
C GLU A 451 -1.31 -32.35 -6.05
N TYR A 452 -0.39 -31.43 -6.32
CA TYR A 452 -0.25 -30.73 -7.59
C TYR A 452 1.23 -30.47 -7.92
N VAL A 453 1.52 -30.16 -9.17
CA VAL A 453 2.88 -29.81 -9.61
C VAL A 453 2.94 -28.29 -9.78
N SER A 454 3.77 -27.65 -8.99
CA SER A 454 4.10 -26.24 -9.16
C SER A 454 5.27 -26.09 -10.13
N ASP A 455 5.09 -25.28 -11.18
CA ASP A 455 6.10 -25.03 -12.22
C ASP A 455 6.49 -23.54 -12.23
N PRO A 456 7.69 -23.16 -11.76
CA PRO A 456 8.16 -21.79 -11.80
C PRO A 456 8.31 -21.20 -13.23
N ALA A 457 8.32 -22.03 -14.27
CA ALA A 457 8.29 -21.55 -15.67
C ALA A 457 6.90 -21.14 -16.13
N LYS A 458 5.85 -21.52 -15.39
CA LYS A 458 4.45 -21.18 -15.66
C LYS A 458 3.72 -20.83 -14.35
N PRO A 459 4.19 -19.84 -13.61
CA PRO A 459 3.62 -19.52 -12.29
C PRO A 459 2.13 -19.16 -12.40
N VAL A 460 1.39 -19.43 -11.34
CA VAL A 460 -0.02 -18.99 -11.25
C VAL A 460 -0.05 -17.48 -11.21
N THR A 461 -0.83 -16.89 -12.11
CA THR A 461 -1.01 -15.44 -12.18
C THR A 461 -1.88 -14.96 -11.00
N TYR A 462 -1.63 -13.72 -10.54
CA TYR A 462 -2.45 -13.13 -9.46
C TYR A 462 -3.78 -12.60 -9.96
N ARG A 463 -3.89 -12.32 -11.26
CA ARG A 463 -5.11 -11.84 -11.93
C ARG A 463 -5.13 -12.25 -13.40
N PRO A 464 -6.26 -12.08 -14.12
CA PRO A 464 -6.36 -12.37 -15.56
C PRO A 464 -5.31 -11.59 -16.39
N ARG A 465 -4.78 -12.24 -17.43
CA ARG A 465 -3.84 -11.66 -18.38
C ARG A 465 -4.57 -11.04 -19.60
N PRO A 466 -4.01 -10.01 -20.26
CA PRO A 466 -2.72 -9.37 -20.00
C PRO A 466 -2.77 -8.50 -18.74
N ILE A 467 -1.69 -8.51 -17.96
CA ILE A 467 -1.56 -7.67 -16.77
C ILE A 467 -1.01 -6.32 -17.20
N VAL A 468 -1.89 -5.33 -17.21
CA VAL A 468 -1.51 -3.94 -17.49
C VAL A 468 -0.76 -3.38 -16.29
N PRO A 469 0.34 -2.66 -16.54
CA PRO A 469 1.18 -2.09 -15.51
C PRO A 469 0.43 -1.26 -14.47
N VAL A 470 0.87 -1.38 -13.22
CA VAL A 470 0.38 -0.54 -12.12
C VAL A 470 0.51 0.94 -12.47
N TYR A 471 -0.50 1.74 -12.14
CA TYR A 471 -0.59 3.18 -12.42
C TYR A 471 -0.60 3.59 -13.90
N SER A 472 -0.59 2.65 -14.84
CA SER A 472 -0.72 2.97 -16.27
C SER A 472 -2.17 3.25 -16.66
N PRO A 473 -2.42 4.10 -17.67
CA PRO A 473 -3.77 4.30 -18.19
C PRO A 473 -4.43 2.98 -18.60
N GLY A 474 -5.65 2.74 -18.11
CA GLY A 474 -6.40 1.49 -18.36
C GLY A 474 -6.00 0.34 -17.44
N SER A 475 -5.11 0.55 -16.46
CA SER A 475 -4.85 -0.42 -15.39
C SER A 475 -6.09 -0.56 -14.50
N THR A 476 -6.41 -1.80 -14.16
CA THR A 476 -7.41 -2.12 -13.15
C THR A 476 -6.75 -2.64 -11.87
N TRP A 477 -5.55 -2.17 -11.58
CA TRP A 477 -4.75 -2.53 -10.40
C TRP A 477 -5.55 -2.46 -9.09
N SER A 478 -6.33 -1.39 -8.91
CA SER A 478 -7.14 -1.19 -7.72
C SER A 478 -8.24 -2.24 -7.48
N GLN A 479 -8.54 -3.09 -8.47
CA GLN A 479 -9.67 -4.04 -8.41
C GLN A 479 -9.24 -5.50 -8.26
N TRP A 480 -7.95 -5.81 -8.35
CA TRP A 480 -7.50 -7.20 -8.47
C TRP A 480 -7.89 -8.10 -7.29
N LEU A 481 -8.02 -7.54 -6.07
CA LEU A 481 -8.44 -8.30 -4.90
C LEU A 481 -9.89 -8.77 -4.94
N VAL A 482 -10.70 -8.16 -5.78
CA VAL A 482 -12.09 -8.59 -6.03
C VAL A 482 -12.27 -9.27 -7.39
N ASP A 483 -11.21 -9.48 -8.17
CA ASP A 483 -11.29 -10.20 -9.44
C ASP A 483 -11.79 -11.65 -9.23
N ASP A 484 -12.64 -12.11 -10.14
CA ASP A 484 -13.23 -13.45 -10.13
C ASP A 484 -12.17 -14.56 -10.19
N GLN A 485 -12.19 -15.46 -9.24
CA GLN A 485 -11.18 -16.52 -9.12
C GLN A 485 -11.54 -17.79 -9.90
N ARG A 486 -12.64 -17.85 -10.67
CA ARG A 486 -13.05 -19.04 -11.43
C ARG A 486 -12.00 -19.53 -12.41
N GLU A 487 -11.31 -18.63 -13.12
CA GLU A 487 -10.24 -18.98 -14.05
C GLU A 487 -9.06 -19.62 -13.32
N ILE A 488 -8.71 -19.10 -12.16
CA ILE A 488 -7.59 -19.60 -11.34
C ILE A 488 -7.95 -20.95 -10.71
N SER A 489 -9.17 -21.11 -10.19
CA SER A 489 -9.61 -22.36 -9.55
C SER A 489 -9.71 -23.54 -10.53
N GLY A 490 -9.80 -23.26 -11.82
CA GLY A 490 -9.80 -24.29 -12.88
C GLY A 490 -8.41 -24.84 -13.26
N ARG A 491 -7.33 -24.27 -12.72
CA ARG A 491 -5.96 -24.67 -13.07
C ARG A 491 -5.54 -25.97 -12.37
N PRO A 492 -4.73 -26.84 -13.03
CA PRO A 492 -4.27 -28.10 -12.43
C PRO A 492 -3.19 -27.91 -11.34
N ASP A 493 -2.61 -26.72 -11.22
CA ASP A 493 -1.61 -26.34 -10.20
C ASP A 493 -2.22 -25.49 -9.05
N VAL A 494 -3.55 -25.56 -8.91
CA VAL A 494 -4.34 -24.93 -7.86
C VAL A 494 -5.32 -25.94 -7.29
N ILE A 495 -5.36 -26.06 -5.95
CA ILE A 495 -6.33 -26.93 -5.26
C ILE A 495 -7.37 -26.05 -4.55
N SER A 496 -8.64 -26.38 -4.74
CA SER A 496 -9.76 -25.66 -4.14
C SER A 496 -10.65 -26.62 -3.34
N TYR A 497 -10.77 -26.38 -2.03
CA TYR A 497 -11.68 -27.09 -1.14
C TYR A 497 -12.93 -26.26 -0.91
N ALA A 498 -14.12 -26.82 -1.06
CA ALA A 498 -15.37 -26.09 -0.90
C ALA A 498 -16.37 -26.81 0.03
N THR A 499 -17.18 -26.00 0.73
CA THR A 499 -18.29 -26.52 1.52
C THR A 499 -19.43 -26.98 0.60
N ASN A 500 -20.40 -27.72 1.16
CA ASN A 500 -21.73 -27.77 0.54
C ASN A 500 -22.36 -26.36 0.53
N LEU A 501 -23.46 -26.18 -0.19
CA LEU A 501 -24.24 -24.95 -0.15
C LEU A 501 -24.62 -24.63 1.30
N LEU A 502 -24.37 -23.40 1.70
CA LEU A 502 -24.76 -22.93 3.03
C LEU A 502 -26.29 -22.84 3.12
N THR A 503 -26.85 -23.34 4.18
CA THR A 503 -28.30 -23.27 4.49
C THR A 503 -28.64 -22.13 5.43
N ALA A 504 -27.64 -21.57 6.10
CA ALA A 504 -27.73 -20.41 6.99
C ALA A 504 -26.55 -19.48 6.74
N PRO A 505 -26.64 -18.19 7.08
CA PRO A 505 -25.54 -17.26 6.93
C PRO A 505 -24.39 -17.64 7.87
N VAL A 506 -23.15 -17.40 7.44
CA VAL A 506 -21.96 -17.53 8.26
C VAL A 506 -21.23 -16.20 8.24
N LYS A 507 -21.19 -15.50 9.35
CA LYS A 507 -20.45 -14.26 9.51
C LYS A 507 -19.06 -14.54 10.08
N ILE A 508 -18.05 -13.90 9.49
CA ILE A 508 -16.69 -13.82 10.05
C ILE A 508 -16.36 -12.38 10.40
N SER A 509 -15.63 -12.18 11.51
CA SER A 509 -15.17 -10.86 11.95
C SER A 509 -13.80 -10.99 12.57
N GLY A 510 -12.75 -10.54 11.88
CA GLY A 510 -11.36 -10.66 12.30
C GLY A 510 -10.47 -11.36 11.29
N GLN A 511 -9.32 -11.84 11.73
CA GLN A 511 -8.31 -12.48 10.87
C GLN A 511 -8.52 -14.00 10.79
N PRO A 512 -8.73 -14.57 9.59
CA PRO A 512 -8.60 -16.01 9.39
C PRO A 512 -7.17 -16.48 9.66
N VAL A 513 -6.99 -17.68 10.21
CA VAL A 513 -5.66 -18.24 10.50
C VAL A 513 -5.46 -19.54 9.75
N VAL A 514 -4.45 -19.58 8.92
CA VAL A 514 -4.05 -20.78 8.17
C VAL A 514 -3.25 -21.70 9.07
N ASN A 515 -3.62 -23.00 9.09
CA ASN A 515 -2.89 -24.09 9.68
C ASN A 515 -2.69 -25.15 8.59
N LEU A 516 -1.68 -24.98 7.76
CA LEU A 516 -1.43 -25.80 6.58
C LEU A 516 -0.32 -26.83 6.88
N ILE A 517 -0.65 -28.10 6.83
CA ILE A 517 0.34 -29.18 6.84
C ILE A 517 0.60 -29.56 5.40
N ALA A 518 1.80 -29.25 4.92
CA ALA A 518 2.16 -29.45 3.53
C ALA A 518 3.59 -29.94 3.38
N SER A 519 3.89 -30.60 2.25
CA SER A 519 5.24 -30.96 1.83
C SER A 519 5.48 -30.52 0.39
N THR A 520 6.74 -30.33 0.05
CA THR A 520 7.24 -30.11 -1.29
C THR A 520 8.34 -31.10 -1.62
N SER A 521 8.43 -31.54 -2.87
CA SER A 521 9.60 -32.29 -3.34
C SER A 521 10.84 -31.41 -3.55
N GLY A 522 10.68 -30.08 -3.44
CA GLY A 522 11.75 -29.09 -3.46
C GLY A 522 12.37 -28.85 -2.08
N THR A 523 13.30 -27.89 -2.01
CA THR A 523 13.92 -27.44 -0.75
C THR A 523 13.46 -26.05 -0.32
N ASP A 524 12.56 -25.44 -1.06
CA ASP A 524 11.82 -24.22 -0.74
C ASP A 524 10.45 -24.22 -1.43
N SER A 525 9.50 -23.45 -0.95
CA SER A 525 8.18 -23.27 -1.57
C SER A 525 7.48 -22.07 -0.98
N ASP A 526 6.56 -21.46 -1.75
CA ASP A 526 5.59 -20.50 -1.24
C ASP A 526 4.21 -21.16 -1.14
N TRP A 527 3.40 -20.68 -0.22
CA TRP A 527 2.02 -21.08 0.00
C TRP A 527 1.12 -19.86 -0.04
N VAL A 528 0.24 -19.80 -1.03
CA VAL A 528 -0.83 -18.79 -1.12
C VAL A 528 -2.11 -19.47 -0.71
N VAL A 529 -2.82 -18.87 0.25
CA VAL A 529 -4.13 -19.35 0.71
C VAL A 529 -5.15 -18.24 0.57
N LYS A 530 -6.28 -18.55 -0.03
CA LYS A 530 -7.40 -17.62 -0.27
C LYS A 530 -8.66 -18.19 0.38
N VAL A 531 -9.36 -17.38 1.15
CA VAL A 531 -10.73 -17.64 1.61
C VAL A 531 -11.66 -16.92 0.63
N ILE A 532 -12.54 -17.67 -0.01
CA ILE A 532 -13.36 -17.22 -1.12
C ILE A 532 -14.84 -17.45 -0.81
N ASP A 533 -15.66 -16.45 -1.11
CA ASP A 533 -17.12 -16.56 -1.17
C ASP A 533 -17.53 -16.96 -2.58
N VAL A 534 -18.07 -18.17 -2.73
CA VAL A 534 -18.58 -18.66 -4.02
C VAL A 534 -20.07 -18.38 -4.08
N TYR A 535 -20.45 -17.54 -5.00
CA TYR A 535 -21.85 -17.15 -5.24
C TYR A 535 -22.68 -18.32 -5.79
N PRO A 536 -24.00 -18.29 -5.66
CA PRO A 536 -24.89 -19.28 -6.30
C PRO A 536 -24.63 -19.37 -7.81
N ASP A 537 -24.84 -20.56 -8.38
CA ASP A 537 -24.61 -20.80 -9.81
C ASP A 537 -25.47 -19.87 -10.70
N GLU A 538 -26.65 -19.45 -10.20
CA GLU A 538 -27.53 -18.49 -10.85
C GLU A 538 -27.82 -17.28 -9.97
N VAL A 539 -27.54 -16.09 -10.50
CA VAL A 539 -27.91 -14.79 -9.92
C VAL A 539 -28.79 -14.06 -10.95
N ALA A 540 -30.09 -14.21 -10.82
CA ALA A 540 -31.04 -13.77 -11.83
C ALA A 540 -31.03 -12.28 -12.16
N VAL A 541 -30.70 -11.44 -11.15
CA VAL A 541 -30.63 -9.97 -11.27
C VAL A 541 -29.26 -9.47 -11.77
N ASP A 542 -28.24 -10.32 -11.74
CA ASP A 542 -26.87 -9.99 -12.17
C ASP A 542 -26.20 -11.29 -12.66
N THR A 543 -26.51 -11.69 -13.86
CA THR A 543 -26.10 -13.00 -14.42
C THR A 543 -24.55 -13.21 -14.45
N PRO A 544 -23.70 -12.19 -14.67
CA PRO A 544 -22.25 -12.35 -14.56
C PRO A 544 -21.77 -12.79 -13.19
N MET A 545 -22.54 -12.51 -12.14
CA MET A 545 -22.23 -12.91 -10.76
C MET A 545 -22.58 -14.38 -10.47
N GLY A 546 -23.24 -15.09 -11.38
CA GLY A 546 -23.51 -16.54 -11.23
C GLY A 546 -22.21 -17.31 -11.09
N GLY A 547 -22.03 -18.02 -9.95
CA GLY A 547 -20.81 -18.76 -9.64
C GLY A 547 -19.56 -17.92 -9.40
N TYR A 548 -19.69 -16.60 -9.22
CA TYR A 548 -18.56 -15.69 -8.94
C TYR A 548 -17.79 -16.12 -7.71
N GLN A 549 -16.47 -16.01 -7.75
CA GLN A 549 -15.57 -16.42 -6.68
C GLN A 549 -14.85 -15.20 -6.14
N LEU A 550 -15.42 -14.58 -5.09
CA LEU A 550 -14.89 -13.38 -4.46
C LEU A 550 -13.85 -13.74 -3.41
N MET A 551 -12.62 -13.24 -3.53
CA MET A 551 -11.65 -13.32 -2.43
C MET A 551 -12.10 -12.43 -1.26
N VAL A 552 -12.35 -13.04 -0.11
CA VAL A 552 -12.70 -12.36 1.14
C VAL A 552 -11.44 -12.00 1.92
N SER A 553 -10.47 -12.92 1.95
CA SER A 553 -9.18 -12.69 2.59
C SER A 553 -8.17 -13.66 1.98
N ALA A 554 -6.97 -13.17 1.70
CA ALA A 554 -5.93 -13.97 1.05
C ALA A 554 -4.54 -13.44 1.38
N ASP A 555 -3.55 -14.33 1.49
CA ASP A 555 -2.16 -13.92 1.60
C ASP A 555 -1.21 -15.06 1.20
N ILE A 556 0.06 -14.70 1.04
CA ILE A 556 1.17 -15.58 0.73
C ILE A 556 2.05 -15.79 1.97
N PHE A 557 2.65 -16.98 2.08
CA PHE A 557 3.65 -17.30 3.09
C PHE A 557 4.85 -18.02 2.44
N ARG A 558 6.04 -17.46 2.60
CA ARG A 558 7.28 -18.07 2.10
C ARG A 558 7.82 -19.12 3.05
N GLY A 559 7.78 -20.38 2.65
CA GLY A 559 7.97 -21.55 3.51
C GLY A 559 9.31 -21.64 4.22
N ARG A 560 10.38 -21.01 3.70
CA ARG A 560 11.68 -20.95 4.38
C ARG A 560 11.62 -20.24 5.74
N TYR A 561 10.60 -19.41 5.97
CA TYR A 561 10.41 -18.62 7.21
C TYR A 561 9.49 -19.31 8.24
N ARG A 562 9.09 -20.56 8.02
CA ARG A 562 8.15 -21.30 8.89
C ARG A 562 8.57 -21.42 10.37
N GLU A 563 9.86 -21.40 10.67
CA GLU A 563 10.39 -21.51 12.04
C GLU A 563 10.85 -20.18 12.62
N SER A 564 11.33 -19.28 11.77
CA SER A 564 11.82 -17.95 12.16
C SER A 564 11.76 -17.02 10.97
N LEU A 565 11.26 -15.80 11.19
CA LEU A 565 11.18 -14.78 10.14
C LEU A 565 12.53 -14.12 9.84
N ASP A 566 13.51 -14.22 10.75
CA ASP A 566 14.86 -13.66 10.59
C ASP A 566 15.93 -14.69 10.23
N ASN A 567 15.62 -16.00 10.35
CA ASN A 567 16.56 -17.07 10.08
C ASN A 567 15.93 -18.14 9.17
N PRO A 568 15.91 -17.92 7.83
CA PRO A 568 15.30 -18.83 6.88
C PRO A 568 16.01 -20.18 6.85
N LYS A 569 15.22 -21.26 6.74
CA LYS A 569 15.74 -22.63 6.67
C LYS A 569 15.18 -23.38 5.47
N ALA A 570 16.04 -24.20 4.86
CA ALA A 570 15.63 -25.13 3.80
C ALA A 570 14.47 -26.04 4.28
N ILE A 571 13.56 -26.33 3.38
CA ILE A 571 12.52 -27.32 3.58
C ILE A 571 13.13 -28.69 3.32
N THR A 572 12.85 -29.68 4.19
CA THR A 572 13.22 -31.07 3.93
C THR A 572 12.26 -31.65 2.89
N PRO A 573 12.75 -32.13 1.73
CA PRO A 573 11.89 -32.66 0.68
C PRO A 573 10.95 -33.75 1.19
N ASP A 574 9.72 -33.74 0.68
CA ASP A 574 8.65 -34.72 0.95
C ASP A 574 8.26 -34.87 2.44
N LYS A 575 8.81 -34.08 3.33
CA LYS A 575 8.45 -34.09 4.75
C LYS A 575 7.24 -33.17 5.02
N PRO A 576 6.13 -33.69 5.58
CA PRO A 576 5.02 -32.85 6.04
C PRO A 576 5.48 -31.89 7.14
N LEU A 577 5.24 -30.62 6.94
CA LEU A 577 5.58 -29.54 7.88
C LEU A 577 4.37 -28.63 8.08
N LEU A 578 4.25 -28.06 9.28
CA LEU A 578 3.22 -27.09 9.59
C LEU A 578 3.68 -25.69 9.14
N TYR A 579 2.80 -25.00 8.40
CA TYR A 579 2.89 -23.59 8.07
C TYR A 579 1.70 -22.88 8.71
N LYS A 580 1.97 -21.86 9.50
CA LYS A 580 0.92 -21.12 10.24
C LYS A 580 1.12 -19.63 10.11
N TRP A 581 0.07 -18.93 9.60
CA TRP A 581 0.05 -17.47 9.52
C TRP A 581 -1.38 -16.95 9.52
N ALA A 582 -1.56 -15.67 9.85
CA ALA A 582 -2.84 -14.99 9.75
C ALA A 582 -3.01 -14.38 8.35
N LEU A 583 -4.21 -14.43 7.82
CA LEU A 583 -4.63 -13.68 6.63
C LEU A 583 -5.07 -12.28 7.05
N PRO A 584 -5.18 -11.33 6.11
CA PRO A 584 -5.78 -10.01 6.37
C PRO A 584 -7.15 -10.11 7.04
N THR A 585 -7.49 -9.09 7.81
CA THR A 585 -8.78 -9.04 8.52
C THR A 585 -9.96 -8.95 7.56
N ALA A 586 -11.09 -9.52 7.94
CA ALA A 586 -12.33 -9.46 7.16
C ALA A 586 -13.54 -9.25 8.07
N ASN A 587 -14.55 -8.56 7.55
CA ASN A 587 -15.90 -8.45 8.14
C ASN A 587 -16.91 -8.83 7.05
N HIS A 588 -17.26 -10.12 6.98
CA HIS A 588 -17.98 -10.66 5.83
C HIS A 588 -19.05 -11.68 6.25
N VAL A 589 -20.17 -11.67 5.51
CA VAL A 589 -21.26 -12.66 5.63
C VAL A 589 -21.34 -13.51 4.39
N PHE A 590 -20.98 -14.78 4.50
CA PHE A 590 -21.31 -15.80 3.51
C PHE A 590 -22.80 -16.08 3.60
N ARG A 591 -23.55 -15.85 2.54
CA ARG A 591 -25.02 -15.95 2.52
C ARG A 591 -25.51 -17.41 2.33
N PRO A 592 -26.76 -17.74 2.69
CA PRO A 592 -27.39 -18.99 2.28
C PRO A 592 -27.36 -19.15 0.76
N GLY A 593 -27.11 -20.35 0.27
CA GLY A 593 -26.94 -20.65 -1.15
C GLY A 593 -25.52 -20.43 -1.68
N HIS A 594 -24.65 -19.72 -0.93
CA HIS A 594 -23.22 -19.60 -1.24
C HIS A 594 -22.42 -20.81 -0.72
N ARG A 595 -21.13 -20.87 -1.05
CA ARG A 595 -20.15 -21.80 -0.47
C ARG A 595 -18.96 -21.05 0.05
N ILE A 596 -18.39 -21.54 1.13
CA ILE A 596 -17.02 -21.12 1.55
C ILE A 596 -16.04 -22.00 0.80
N MET A 597 -15.06 -21.39 0.13
CA MET A 597 -13.98 -22.08 -0.56
C MET A 597 -12.65 -21.65 0.02
N VAL A 598 -11.71 -22.60 0.14
CA VAL A 598 -10.30 -22.33 0.41
C VAL A 598 -9.50 -22.81 -0.79
N GLN A 599 -8.76 -21.89 -1.41
CA GLN A 599 -7.89 -22.17 -2.54
C GLN A 599 -6.42 -22.12 -2.09
N VAL A 600 -5.61 -23.10 -2.54
CA VAL A 600 -4.18 -23.18 -2.25
C VAL A 600 -3.38 -23.31 -3.54
N GLN A 601 -2.30 -22.52 -3.65
CA GLN A 601 -1.37 -22.50 -4.78
C GLN A 601 0.04 -22.11 -4.28
N SER A 602 1.08 -22.25 -5.13
CA SER A 602 2.48 -21.99 -4.75
C SER A 602 3.14 -20.81 -5.47
N SER A 603 2.36 -19.96 -6.09
CA SER A 603 2.83 -18.71 -6.69
C SER A 603 1.67 -17.74 -6.87
N TRP A 604 1.98 -16.46 -6.87
CA TRP A 604 1.02 -15.36 -7.08
C TRP A 604 1.71 -14.28 -7.91
N PHE A 605 2.01 -14.65 -9.14
CA PHE A 605 2.93 -13.94 -10.02
C PHE A 605 2.23 -12.97 -10.99
N PRO A 606 2.84 -11.84 -11.34
CA PRO A 606 4.06 -11.23 -10.82
C PRO A 606 3.83 -10.29 -9.63
N LEU A 607 2.74 -10.45 -8.86
CA LEU A 607 2.54 -9.68 -7.63
C LEU A 607 3.74 -9.89 -6.69
N TYR A 608 4.11 -11.17 -6.49
CA TYR A 608 5.29 -11.58 -5.72
C TYR A 608 6.32 -12.29 -6.60
N ASP A 609 7.59 -12.15 -6.22
CA ASP A 609 8.71 -12.81 -6.88
C ASP A 609 8.58 -14.34 -6.84
N ARG A 610 8.99 -14.99 -7.92
CA ARG A 610 8.89 -16.45 -8.03
C ARG A 610 9.82 -17.15 -7.06
N ASN A 611 9.27 -18.10 -6.28
CA ASN A 611 10.09 -19.03 -5.55
C ASN A 611 10.75 -20.03 -6.52
N PRO A 612 12.09 -20.19 -6.52
CA PRO A 612 12.75 -21.17 -7.38
C PRO A 612 12.47 -22.61 -6.96
N GLN A 613 11.83 -22.87 -5.82
CA GLN A 613 11.55 -24.17 -5.18
C GLN A 613 12.84 -24.93 -4.83
N THR A 614 13.96 -24.24 -4.92
CA THR A 614 15.28 -24.64 -4.45
C THR A 614 15.76 -23.62 -3.41
N PHE A 615 16.20 -24.08 -2.25
CA PHE A 615 16.73 -23.17 -1.25
C PHE A 615 18.05 -22.56 -1.72
N VAL A 616 18.02 -21.28 -2.02
CA VAL A 616 19.17 -20.47 -2.41
C VAL A 616 19.43 -19.39 -1.35
N PRO A 617 20.67 -18.89 -1.21
CA PRO A 617 20.99 -17.85 -0.23
C PRO A 617 20.15 -16.58 -0.37
N SER A 618 19.84 -16.17 -1.61
CA SER A 618 18.96 -15.05 -1.91
C SER A 618 18.13 -15.36 -3.16
N ILE A 619 16.80 -15.27 -3.04
CA ILE A 619 15.88 -15.42 -4.17
C ILE A 619 16.05 -14.31 -5.19
N PHE A 620 16.41 -13.09 -4.76
CA PHE A 620 16.73 -11.99 -5.66
C PHE A 620 17.77 -12.33 -6.73
N TRP A 621 18.63 -13.30 -6.45
CA TRP A 621 19.72 -13.71 -7.34
C TRP A 621 19.63 -15.18 -7.76
N ALA A 622 18.43 -15.75 -7.72
CA ALA A 622 18.19 -17.10 -8.22
C ALA A 622 18.50 -17.18 -9.71
N LYS A 623 19.28 -18.19 -10.08
CA LYS A 623 19.72 -18.42 -11.46
C LYS A 623 18.71 -19.31 -12.20
N PRO A 624 18.68 -19.31 -13.53
CA PRO A 624 17.75 -20.14 -14.29
C PRO A 624 17.77 -21.62 -13.91
N GLY A 625 18.94 -22.18 -13.53
CA GLY A 625 19.09 -23.58 -13.09
C GLY A 625 18.56 -23.88 -11.68
N ASP A 626 18.24 -22.86 -10.89
CA ASP A 626 17.67 -23.01 -9.54
C ASP A 626 16.15 -23.21 -9.59
N TYR A 627 15.48 -22.71 -10.63
CA TYR A 627 14.04 -22.85 -10.82
C TYR A 627 13.68 -24.27 -11.25
N ARG A 628 13.01 -25.00 -10.37
CA ARG A 628 12.66 -26.41 -10.59
C ARG A 628 11.18 -26.64 -10.30
N LYS A 629 10.57 -27.53 -11.09
CA LYS A 629 9.24 -28.04 -10.77
C LYS A 629 9.31 -28.82 -9.46
N ALA A 630 8.26 -28.67 -8.64
CA ALA A 630 8.13 -29.46 -7.42
C ALA A 630 6.70 -29.96 -7.26
N THR A 631 6.56 -31.18 -6.74
CA THR A 631 5.27 -31.71 -6.31
C THR A 631 4.97 -31.17 -4.93
N GLN A 632 3.80 -30.57 -4.80
CA GLN A 632 3.27 -30.01 -3.56
C GLN A 632 2.16 -30.92 -3.05
N ARG A 633 2.16 -31.25 -1.74
CA ARG A 633 1.13 -32.08 -1.12
C ARG A 633 0.49 -31.35 0.04
N LEU A 634 -0.84 -31.31 0.07
CA LEU A 634 -1.66 -30.72 1.13
C LEU A 634 -2.28 -31.86 1.93
N TYR A 635 -1.91 -31.99 3.19
CA TYR A 635 -2.29 -33.13 4.03
C TYR A 635 -3.63 -32.90 4.71
N HIS A 636 -4.48 -33.94 4.72
CA HIS A 636 -5.77 -33.99 5.39
C HIS A 636 -6.04 -35.36 6.04
N ALA A 637 -5.00 -36.01 6.53
CA ALA A 637 -5.15 -37.18 7.40
C ALA A 637 -5.49 -36.76 8.85
N PRO A 638 -6.12 -37.63 9.67
CA PRO A 638 -6.48 -37.29 11.06
C PRO A 638 -5.33 -36.76 11.92
N SER A 639 -4.11 -37.28 11.72
CA SER A 639 -2.89 -36.85 12.43
C SER A 639 -2.17 -35.68 11.77
N GLN A 640 -2.60 -35.28 10.59
CA GLN A 640 -2.01 -34.22 9.73
C GLN A 640 -3.12 -33.41 9.04
N ALA A 641 -4.05 -32.90 9.86
CA ALA A 641 -5.22 -32.19 9.36
C ALA A 641 -4.89 -30.73 9.09
N SER A 642 -4.88 -30.33 7.81
CA SER A 642 -4.86 -28.92 7.41
C SER A 642 -6.23 -28.30 7.59
N PHE A 643 -6.26 -27.04 8.00
CA PHE A 643 -7.48 -26.25 8.11
C PHE A 643 -7.20 -24.74 8.04
N VAL A 644 -8.22 -23.97 7.72
CA VAL A 644 -8.26 -22.53 7.97
C VAL A 644 -9.20 -22.29 9.13
N GLU A 645 -8.72 -21.65 10.17
CA GLU A 645 -9.54 -21.25 11.32
C GLU A 645 -10.21 -19.91 11.00
N LEU A 646 -11.54 -19.92 10.88
CA LEU A 646 -12.34 -18.73 10.63
C LEU A 646 -12.82 -18.11 11.95
N PRO A 647 -12.77 -16.76 12.11
CA PRO A 647 -13.32 -16.06 13.27
C PRO A 647 -14.84 -15.92 13.14
N VAL A 648 -15.58 -17.02 13.35
CA VAL A 648 -17.03 -17.08 13.15
C VAL A 648 -17.77 -16.39 14.31
N VAL A 649 -18.74 -15.55 13.98
CA VAL A 649 -19.63 -14.89 14.96
C VAL A 649 -20.74 -15.84 15.35
N GLU A 650 -20.90 -16.09 16.68
CA GLU A 650 -21.96 -16.96 17.20
C GLU A 650 -23.31 -16.22 17.28
N GLY A 651 -24.38 -16.91 16.93
CA GLY A 651 -25.76 -16.46 17.19
C GLY A 651 -26.35 -15.54 16.12
N GLN A 652 -25.78 -15.50 14.93
CA GLN A 652 -26.40 -14.80 13.77
C GLN A 652 -27.06 -15.75 12.80
#